data_8013f6acc671ec506178234f76c5a848
#
_entry.id   8013f6acc671ec506178234f76c5a848
#
_cell.length_a   1.000
_cell.length_b   1.000
_cell.length_c   1.000
_cell.angle_alpha   90.00
_cell.angle_beta   90.00
_cell.angle_gamma   90.00
#
_symmetry.space_group_name_H-M   'P 1'
#
loop_
_entity.id
_entity.type
_entity.pdbx_description
1 polymer ?
#
loop_
_entity_poly.entity_id
_entity_poly.type
_entity_poly.pdbx_seq_one_letter_code
_entity_poly.pdbx_strand_id
1 'polypeptide(L)'
;MTGVGVPGVFPVGGRRLVVYVVFDRRGGVDDYVAFALAGLRDHADRVLVVVNGSLTDEGRAKLEPLSDEILVRPNVGFDIWAHKDALDHVGASIEEFDEVVLTNDTWFGPVRPFAPVFAEMDARPVHFWGLTDHAREEPNPFTGKGVLPYHLQSFWIAVRREMFLSEAWGAYWRDLPEMPSYYDAVLKHEVVFTERFEAAGFTHTSTYPCTDFDTNHPALLNADELLDRGMPLVKRRVFFQPPPYLDHFAVIGRWIMQKMGDYGYPVALALANLARTVPPKDLNTDAGLLSVLPDVDVTYDPDRPLRTVVIAHIYYDEMTDEILDRADTLPGEYDLVVTTPEAERAARIEAAIAARPRRARTVDVRVLPSNDGRDQSAFLIGCRDVLLSGDYDIVVKLHSKKTPQDGFNIGRHFKELQFENLLNTPGYTANLLALFQREAGLGLVYPPLIHIGYPTMGRAWWSNKPGFEVLADKLGIRVPLDDISPLAPYGSMFIGRPEALRLMVEHEWRYEQFGGRDAYRDGGLAHILERMPAYAAGELGFHSRTVLSAEQMSISHTSFEFNFDELSATIPGATYEQIEFLRLAGPMGSGRLRDFARIYMRLHHPGTGARLRRATEPDQPVGRLWRRIRHPRTTLLNMTRRIRRR
;
A
#
# COMPACT_ATOMS: atom_id res chain seq x y z
N MET A 1 39.37 -33.48 8.05
CA MET A 1 37.91 -33.40 7.99
C MET A 1 37.38 -33.82 9.35
N THR A 2 37.12 -32.85 10.21
CA THR A 2 36.36 -33.09 11.44
C THR A 2 34.93 -33.39 10.98
N GLY A 3 34.46 -34.64 11.16
CA GLY A 3 33.13 -35.05 10.72
C GLY A 3 32.06 -34.19 11.39
N VAL A 4 31.06 -33.78 10.60
CA VAL A 4 29.84 -33.17 11.14
C VAL A 4 29.24 -34.11 12.16
N GLY A 5 28.91 -33.64 13.37
CA GLY A 5 28.26 -34.44 14.41
C GLY A 5 26.92 -34.97 13.90
N VAL A 6 26.44 -36.06 14.48
CA VAL A 6 25.11 -36.59 14.18
C VAL A 6 24.10 -35.59 14.70
N PRO A 7 23.08 -35.16 13.87
CA PRO A 7 22.09 -34.21 14.33
C PRO A 7 21.30 -34.75 15.51
N GLY A 8 21.19 -33.95 16.58
CA GLY A 8 20.37 -34.23 17.73
C GLY A 8 18.94 -33.67 17.58
N VAL A 9 18.03 -34.18 18.42
CA VAL A 9 16.75 -33.50 18.68
C VAL A 9 17.00 -32.32 19.62
N PHE A 10 16.09 -31.38 19.67
CA PHE A 10 16.18 -30.28 20.65
C PHE A 10 16.11 -30.87 22.07
N PRO A 11 17.06 -30.55 22.95
CA PRO A 11 17.12 -31.18 24.27
C PRO A 11 15.95 -30.74 25.15
N VAL A 12 15.49 -31.61 26.03
CA VAL A 12 14.48 -31.27 27.03
C VAL A 12 15.05 -30.19 27.98
N GLY A 13 14.36 -29.07 28.07
CA GLY A 13 14.85 -27.89 28.78
C GLY A 13 15.97 -27.15 28.05
N GLY A 14 16.12 -27.38 26.75
CA GLY A 14 17.04 -26.67 25.89
C GLY A 14 16.71 -25.18 25.80
N ARG A 15 17.73 -24.39 25.48
CA ARG A 15 17.65 -22.94 25.41
C ARG A 15 17.62 -22.44 23.96
N ARG A 16 16.73 -21.50 23.67
CA ARG A 16 16.54 -20.92 22.33
C ARG A 16 16.79 -19.42 22.32
N LEU A 17 17.65 -18.96 21.41
CA LEU A 17 17.84 -17.57 21.08
C LEU A 17 17.01 -17.23 19.82
N VAL A 18 16.18 -16.20 19.89
CA VAL A 18 15.51 -15.60 18.72
C VAL A 18 16.19 -14.28 18.36
N VAL A 19 16.65 -14.16 17.13
CA VAL A 19 17.14 -12.93 16.52
C VAL A 19 16.06 -12.43 15.58
N TYR A 20 15.43 -11.30 15.92
CA TYR A 20 14.33 -10.72 15.17
C TYR A 20 14.75 -9.38 14.56
N VAL A 21 14.81 -9.29 13.23
CA VAL A 21 15.20 -8.08 12.52
C VAL A 21 13.99 -7.24 12.17
N VAL A 22 14.05 -5.94 12.47
CA VAL A 22 12.99 -4.95 12.21
C VAL A 22 13.53 -3.82 11.34
N PHE A 23 12.73 -3.37 10.38
CA PHE A 23 13.02 -2.20 9.57
C PHE A 23 11.78 -1.34 9.33
N ASP A 24 11.84 -0.06 9.70
CA ASP A 24 10.90 0.98 9.28
C ASP A 24 11.67 2.23 8.84
N ARG A 25 11.31 2.80 7.68
CA ARG A 25 11.92 4.02 7.14
C ARG A 25 11.74 5.24 8.03
N ARG A 26 10.76 5.22 8.93
CA ARG A 26 10.42 6.29 9.87
C ARG A 26 11.11 6.10 11.22
N GLY A 27 11.73 4.94 11.43
CA GLY A 27 12.31 4.55 12.71
C GLY A 27 11.27 4.16 13.76
N GLY A 28 10.02 3.97 13.36
CA GLY A 28 8.95 3.48 14.23
C GLY A 28 8.93 1.97 14.37
N VAL A 29 8.03 1.48 15.22
CA VAL A 29 7.72 0.06 15.36
C VAL A 29 6.21 -0.09 15.29
N ASP A 30 5.73 -0.79 14.28
CA ASP A 30 4.32 -1.07 14.10
C ASP A 30 3.83 -2.15 15.07
N ASP A 31 2.56 -2.08 15.47
CA ASP A 31 1.99 -2.94 16.51
C ASP A 31 1.97 -4.43 16.12
N TYR A 32 1.97 -4.77 14.80
CA TYR A 32 2.11 -6.16 14.38
C TYR A 32 3.46 -6.76 14.76
N VAL A 33 4.54 -5.96 14.84
CA VAL A 33 5.86 -6.38 15.30
C VAL A 33 5.81 -6.73 16.79
N ALA A 34 5.19 -5.86 17.59
CA ALA A 34 4.99 -6.14 19.01
C ALA A 34 4.15 -7.40 19.24
N PHE A 35 3.09 -7.60 18.44
CA PHE A 35 2.28 -8.81 18.47
C PHE A 35 3.07 -10.07 18.09
N ALA A 36 3.92 -9.99 17.07
CA ALA A 36 4.80 -11.09 16.65
C ALA A 36 5.82 -11.47 17.74
N LEU A 37 6.48 -10.47 18.32
CA LEU A 37 7.45 -10.67 19.41
C LEU A 37 6.81 -11.27 20.65
N ALA A 38 5.61 -10.81 21.04
CA ALA A 38 4.87 -11.38 22.17
C ALA A 38 4.59 -12.88 21.95
N GLY A 39 4.19 -13.29 20.73
CA GLY A 39 3.97 -14.69 20.39
C GLY A 39 5.25 -15.54 20.36
N LEU A 40 6.40 -14.94 20.02
CA LEU A 40 7.68 -15.64 20.00
C LEU A 40 8.30 -15.78 21.41
N ARG A 41 8.01 -14.83 22.30
CA ARG A 41 8.60 -14.79 23.65
C ARG A 41 8.37 -16.06 24.45
N ASP A 42 7.22 -16.70 24.28
CA ASP A 42 6.88 -17.95 24.99
C ASP A 42 7.73 -19.17 24.53
N HIS A 43 8.48 -19.01 23.44
CA HIS A 43 9.30 -20.05 22.82
C HIS A 43 10.79 -19.71 22.81
N ALA A 44 11.22 -18.64 23.46
CA ALA A 44 12.60 -18.14 23.47
C ALA A 44 13.09 -17.87 24.90
N ASP A 45 14.30 -18.33 25.21
CA ASP A 45 14.99 -17.96 26.45
C ASP A 45 15.60 -16.56 26.37
N ARG A 46 15.95 -16.13 25.16
CA ARG A 46 16.43 -14.79 24.88
C ARG A 46 15.91 -14.30 23.52
N VAL A 47 15.45 -13.06 23.49
CA VAL A 47 15.04 -12.37 22.27
C VAL A 47 15.95 -11.17 22.06
N LEU A 48 16.72 -11.18 20.98
CA LEU A 48 17.53 -10.07 20.48
C LEU A 48 16.81 -9.41 19.30
N VAL A 49 16.37 -8.18 19.48
CA VAL A 49 15.79 -7.40 18.38
C VAL A 49 16.88 -6.56 17.71
N VAL A 50 17.02 -6.69 16.39
CA VAL A 50 17.95 -5.89 15.59
C VAL A 50 17.17 -4.88 14.76
N VAL A 51 17.40 -3.61 14.98
CA VAL A 51 16.76 -2.52 14.24
C VAL A 51 17.69 -2.02 13.14
N ASN A 52 17.29 -2.23 11.89
CA ASN A 52 17.97 -1.68 10.72
C ASN A 52 17.59 -0.21 10.52
N GLY A 53 18.51 0.73 10.81
CA GLY A 53 18.31 2.16 10.64
C GLY A 53 18.14 2.90 11.97
N SER A 54 17.19 3.81 12.03
CA SER A 54 16.88 4.58 13.23
C SER A 54 15.80 3.91 14.07
N LEU A 55 15.78 4.24 15.36
CA LEU A 55 14.72 3.82 16.28
C LEU A 55 14.26 5.03 17.09
N THR A 56 12.97 5.35 17.02
CA THR A 56 12.37 6.41 17.83
C THR A 56 12.20 5.96 19.29
N ASP A 57 12.06 6.91 20.22
CA ASP A 57 11.81 6.60 21.63
C ASP A 57 10.50 5.83 21.82
N GLU A 58 9.45 6.15 21.04
CA GLU A 58 8.19 5.40 21.05
C GLU A 58 8.40 3.96 20.56
N GLY A 59 9.14 3.78 19.46
CA GLY A 59 9.46 2.45 18.93
C GLY A 59 10.28 1.63 19.93
N ARG A 60 11.24 2.25 20.62
CA ARG A 60 12.01 1.61 21.69
C ARG A 60 11.13 1.16 22.84
N ALA A 61 10.25 2.04 23.32
CA ALA A 61 9.32 1.71 24.41
C ALA A 61 8.38 0.53 24.09
N LYS A 62 8.04 0.32 22.82
CA LYS A 62 7.28 -0.87 22.38
C LYS A 62 8.11 -2.16 22.40
N LEU A 63 9.42 -2.08 22.10
CA LEU A 63 10.28 -3.26 22.01
C LEU A 63 10.84 -3.70 23.37
N GLU A 64 11.16 -2.77 24.29
CA GLU A 64 11.79 -3.06 25.57
C GLU A 64 11.06 -4.13 26.41
N PRO A 65 9.73 -4.15 26.54
CA PRO A 65 9.04 -5.19 27.30
C PRO A 65 9.01 -6.57 26.61
N LEU A 66 9.36 -6.65 25.32
CA LEU A 66 9.23 -7.84 24.46
C LEU A 66 10.57 -8.44 24.05
N SER A 67 11.68 -7.80 24.41
CA SER A 67 13.04 -8.23 24.05
C SER A 67 13.95 -8.13 25.26
N ASP A 68 14.98 -8.98 25.28
CA ASP A 68 16.04 -8.93 26.30
C ASP A 68 17.10 -7.90 25.92
N GLU A 69 17.21 -7.61 24.61
CA GLU A 69 18.20 -6.69 24.08
C GLU A 69 17.75 -6.09 22.74
N ILE A 70 18.14 -4.84 22.49
CA ILE A 70 17.87 -4.12 21.25
C ILE A 70 19.20 -3.61 20.68
N LEU A 71 19.56 -4.12 19.50
CA LEU A 71 20.73 -3.69 18.73
C LEU A 71 20.29 -2.78 17.58
N VAL A 72 20.66 -1.50 17.61
CA VAL A 72 20.40 -0.56 16.53
C VAL A 72 21.63 -0.44 15.64
N ARG A 73 21.46 -0.61 14.32
CA ARG A 73 22.54 -0.59 13.35
C ARG A 73 22.18 0.18 12.07
N PRO A 74 23.17 0.66 11.28
CA PRO A 74 22.90 1.25 9.96
C PRO A 74 22.18 0.24 9.04
N ASN A 75 21.20 0.71 8.25
CA ASN A 75 20.50 -0.15 7.28
C ASN A 75 21.37 -0.41 6.05
N VAL A 76 22.27 -1.40 6.13
CA VAL A 76 23.15 -1.85 5.07
C VAL A 76 23.06 -3.38 4.95
N GLY A 77 22.89 -3.92 3.75
CA GLY A 77 22.90 -5.37 3.50
C GLY A 77 21.66 -6.11 3.97
N PHE A 78 20.53 -5.39 4.11
CA PHE A 78 19.22 -5.96 4.48
C PHE A 78 19.21 -6.66 5.85
N ASP A 79 18.27 -7.54 6.07
CA ASP A 79 18.13 -8.39 7.27
C ASP A 79 19.28 -9.38 7.42
N ILE A 80 19.90 -9.79 6.34
CA ILE A 80 20.99 -10.76 6.33
C ILE A 80 22.23 -10.23 7.06
N TRP A 81 22.65 -9.00 6.74
CA TRP A 81 23.74 -8.35 7.48
C TRP A 81 23.34 -7.98 8.91
N ALA A 82 22.05 -7.78 9.16
CA ALA A 82 21.55 -7.60 10.52
C ALA A 82 21.69 -8.88 11.36
N HIS A 83 21.40 -10.05 10.76
CA HIS A 83 21.67 -11.33 11.39
C HIS A 83 23.15 -11.54 11.67
N LYS A 84 24.03 -11.18 10.70
CA LYS A 84 25.49 -11.23 10.92
C LYS A 84 25.91 -10.37 12.11
N ASP A 85 25.50 -9.10 12.14
CA ASP A 85 25.86 -8.19 13.22
C ASP A 85 25.31 -8.66 14.57
N ALA A 86 24.12 -9.28 14.59
CA ALA A 86 23.56 -9.90 15.78
C ALA A 86 24.39 -11.09 16.27
N LEU A 87 24.81 -11.98 15.37
CA LEU A 87 25.65 -13.12 15.70
C LEU A 87 27.04 -12.68 16.21
N ASP A 88 27.63 -11.68 15.57
CA ASP A 88 28.90 -11.07 16.02
C ASP A 88 28.75 -10.42 17.40
N HIS A 89 27.60 -9.76 17.67
CA HIS A 89 27.28 -9.13 18.95
C HIS A 89 27.08 -10.17 20.08
N VAL A 90 26.33 -11.24 19.81
CA VAL A 90 26.15 -12.36 20.76
C VAL A 90 27.47 -13.03 21.07
N GLY A 91 28.34 -13.17 20.08
CA GLY A 91 29.70 -13.71 20.21
C GLY A 91 29.74 -15.06 20.94
N ALA A 92 30.66 -15.21 21.90
CA ALA A 92 30.83 -16.45 22.64
C ALA A 92 29.59 -16.88 23.47
N SER A 93 28.69 -15.95 23.84
CA SER A 93 27.49 -16.30 24.61
C SER A 93 26.48 -17.15 23.81
N ILE A 94 26.67 -17.28 22.49
CA ILE A 94 25.87 -18.21 21.66
C ILE A 94 25.99 -19.65 22.15
N GLU A 95 27.11 -20.00 22.80
CA GLU A 95 27.34 -21.34 23.38
C GLU A 95 26.36 -21.72 24.51
N GLU A 96 25.62 -20.76 25.03
CA GLU A 96 24.59 -20.99 26.05
C GLU A 96 23.28 -21.56 25.46
N PHE A 97 23.12 -21.54 24.14
CA PHE A 97 21.89 -21.93 23.46
C PHE A 97 22.05 -23.27 22.72
N ASP A 98 20.92 -23.93 22.52
CA ASP A 98 20.81 -25.17 21.77
C ASP A 98 20.24 -24.94 20.37
N GLU A 99 19.51 -23.85 20.19
CA GLU A 99 18.99 -23.40 18.89
C GLU A 99 19.00 -21.88 18.77
N VAL A 100 19.31 -21.40 17.58
CA VAL A 100 19.20 -19.98 17.19
C VAL A 100 18.18 -19.87 16.06
N VAL A 101 17.16 -19.05 16.23
CA VAL A 101 16.17 -18.71 15.20
C VAL A 101 16.49 -17.34 14.63
N LEU A 102 16.77 -17.29 13.32
CA LEU A 102 16.97 -16.07 12.55
C LEU A 102 15.67 -15.74 11.81
N THR A 103 15.04 -14.62 12.14
CA THR A 103 13.79 -14.19 11.51
C THR A 103 13.70 -12.67 11.37
N ASN A 104 12.68 -12.18 10.70
CA ASN A 104 12.52 -10.77 10.39
C ASN A 104 11.05 -10.33 10.38
N ASP A 105 10.79 -9.05 10.15
CA ASP A 105 9.46 -8.43 10.16
C ASP A 105 8.68 -8.54 8.83
N THR A 106 9.06 -9.45 7.92
CA THR A 106 8.42 -9.59 6.60
C THR A 106 7.17 -10.46 6.59
N TRP A 107 6.60 -10.76 7.74
CA TRP A 107 5.41 -11.58 7.91
C TRP A 107 4.45 -11.03 8.99
N PHE A 108 3.19 -11.43 8.90
CA PHE A 108 2.17 -11.21 9.93
C PHE A 108 1.94 -12.50 10.71
N GLY A 109 1.87 -12.40 12.05
CA GLY A 109 1.66 -13.54 12.92
C GLY A 109 1.88 -13.20 14.41
N PRO A 110 1.61 -14.17 15.30
CA PRO A 110 1.10 -15.51 14.99
C PRO A 110 -0.39 -15.49 14.58
N VAL A 111 -0.70 -16.09 13.43
CA VAL A 111 -2.07 -16.37 12.99
C VAL A 111 -2.52 -17.71 13.56
N ARG A 112 -1.61 -18.69 13.58
CA ARG A 112 -1.76 -19.97 14.27
C ARG A 112 -0.70 -20.05 15.38
N PRO A 113 -0.92 -20.81 16.47
CA PRO A 113 0.07 -20.95 17.53
C PRO A 113 1.42 -21.45 17.02
N PHE A 114 2.52 -20.92 17.54
CA PHE A 114 3.87 -21.44 17.26
C PHE A 114 4.15 -22.80 17.93
N ALA A 115 3.52 -23.09 19.07
CA ALA A 115 3.81 -24.27 19.87
C ALA A 115 3.78 -25.61 19.09
N PRO A 116 2.79 -25.90 18.22
CA PRO A 116 2.79 -27.15 17.45
C PRO A 116 3.99 -27.26 16.50
N VAL A 117 4.40 -26.15 15.87
CA VAL A 117 5.56 -26.13 14.95
C VAL A 117 6.85 -26.39 15.71
N PHE A 118 7.08 -25.72 16.83
CA PHE A 118 8.25 -25.96 17.65
C PHE A 118 8.27 -27.39 18.19
N ALA A 119 7.14 -27.91 18.71
CA ALA A 119 7.06 -29.28 19.23
C ALA A 119 7.39 -30.34 18.16
N GLU A 120 6.91 -30.13 16.93
CA GLU A 120 7.23 -31.01 15.81
C GLU A 120 8.72 -30.97 15.49
N MET A 121 9.27 -29.74 15.34
CA MET A 121 10.66 -29.58 14.94
C MET A 121 11.65 -29.94 16.04
N ASP A 122 11.28 -29.78 17.30
CA ASP A 122 12.09 -30.21 18.46
C ASP A 122 12.32 -31.71 18.48
N ALA A 123 11.35 -32.48 17.97
CA ALA A 123 11.45 -33.95 17.87
C ALA A 123 12.24 -34.45 16.63
N ARG A 124 12.55 -33.56 15.66
CA ARG A 124 13.25 -33.93 14.42
C ARG A 124 14.79 -33.81 14.57
N PRO A 125 15.56 -34.87 14.26
CA PRO A 125 17.02 -34.79 14.30
C PRO A 125 17.58 -34.15 13.03
N VAL A 126 17.65 -32.80 13.01
CA VAL A 126 18.19 -32.01 11.90
C VAL A 126 19.10 -30.91 12.43
N HIS A 127 20.04 -30.45 11.63
CA HIS A 127 20.95 -29.38 12.01
C HIS A 127 20.35 -27.99 11.81
N PHE A 128 19.46 -27.84 10.82
CA PHE A 128 18.73 -26.59 10.61
C PHE A 128 17.39 -26.85 9.93
N TRP A 129 16.47 -25.91 10.09
CA TRP A 129 15.13 -26.03 9.52
C TRP A 129 14.52 -24.66 9.20
N GLY A 130 13.60 -24.65 8.23
CA GLY A 130 12.78 -23.50 7.88
C GLY A 130 11.29 -23.79 8.03
N LEU A 131 10.46 -22.76 8.01
CA LEU A 131 9.00 -22.94 7.94
C LEU A 131 8.58 -23.42 6.56
N THR A 132 9.09 -22.79 5.52
CA THR A 132 8.81 -23.11 4.12
C THR A 132 10.10 -23.14 3.31
N ASP A 133 10.03 -23.75 2.16
CA ASP A 133 11.08 -23.83 1.18
C ASP A 133 10.58 -23.39 -0.21
N HIS A 134 11.50 -23.28 -1.15
CA HIS A 134 11.22 -22.99 -2.55
C HIS A 134 11.76 -24.13 -3.41
N ALA A 135 10.93 -24.63 -4.33
CA ALA A 135 11.34 -25.69 -5.24
C ALA A 135 12.43 -25.21 -6.20
N ARG A 136 13.21 -26.19 -6.74
CA ARG A 136 14.12 -25.92 -7.85
C ARG A 136 13.35 -25.45 -9.08
N GLU A 137 13.80 -24.35 -9.68
CA GLU A 137 13.14 -23.76 -10.84
C GLU A 137 14.12 -23.48 -11.99
N GLU A 138 13.70 -23.81 -13.22
CA GLU A 138 14.48 -23.59 -14.42
C GLU A 138 13.56 -23.17 -15.58
N PRO A 139 13.78 -22.00 -16.22
CA PRO A 139 14.88 -21.04 -15.95
C PRO A 139 14.70 -20.29 -14.63
N ASN A 140 15.81 -19.83 -14.04
CA ASN A 140 15.79 -18.98 -12.86
C ASN A 140 14.96 -17.71 -13.13
N PRO A 141 13.88 -17.44 -12.40
CA PRO A 141 12.94 -16.35 -12.67
C PRO A 141 13.56 -14.96 -12.47
N PHE A 142 14.62 -14.83 -11.66
CA PHE A 142 15.30 -13.56 -11.41
C PHE A 142 16.26 -13.16 -12.53
N THR A 143 16.84 -14.13 -13.22
CA THR A 143 17.86 -13.90 -14.25
C THR A 143 17.40 -14.27 -15.65
N GLY A 144 16.29 -15.01 -15.79
CA GLY A 144 15.80 -15.57 -17.02
C GLY A 144 16.66 -16.67 -17.62
N LYS A 145 17.71 -17.14 -16.90
CA LYS A 145 18.69 -18.16 -17.37
C LYS A 145 19.22 -18.96 -16.19
N GLY A 146 19.64 -20.20 -16.46
CA GLY A 146 20.21 -21.07 -15.44
C GLY A 146 19.16 -21.60 -14.48
N VAL A 147 19.57 -22.01 -13.30
CA VAL A 147 18.76 -22.68 -12.30
C VAL A 147 18.65 -21.82 -11.05
N LEU A 148 17.46 -21.74 -10.50
CA LEU A 148 17.22 -21.38 -9.11
C LEU A 148 17.24 -22.69 -8.32
N PRO A 149 18.23 -22.98 -7.45
CA PRO A 149 18.27 -24.22 -6.70
C PRO A 149 17.15 -24.25 -5.64
N TYR A 150 16.81 -25.46 -5.21
CA TYR A 150 15.99 -25.65 -4.00
C TYR A 150 16.64 -24.94 -2.81
N HIS A 151 15.85 -24.27 -1.96
CA HIS A 151 16.36 -23.61 -0.77
C HIS A 151 15.27 -23.39 0.28
N LEU A 152 15.67 -23.37 1.57
CA LEU A 152 14.83 -22.86 2.65
C LEU A 152 14.71 -21.34 2.53
N GLN A 153 13.52 -20.82 2.82
CA GLN A 153 13.28 -19.38 2.73
C GLN A 153 13.83 -18.63 3.95
N SER A 154 14.63 -17.60 3.71
CA SER A 154 15.45 -16.91 4.72
C SER A 154 14.68 -16.10 5.76
N PHE A 155 13.38 -15.88 5.58
CA PHE A 155 12.59 -15.17 6.59
C PHE A 155 12.42 -15.92 7.91
N TRP A 156 12.73 -17.23 7.90
CA TRP A 156 12.75 -18.08 9.09
C TRP A 156 13.73 -19.23 8.90
N ILE A 157 14.84 -19.17 9.61
CA ILE A 157 15.85 -20.23 9.66
C ILE A 157 16.18 -20.51 11.12
N ALA A 158 15.94 -21.71 11.58
CA ALA A 158 16.36 -22.18 12.90
C ALA A 158 17.56 -23.12 12.75
N VAL A 159 18.58 -22.92 13.56
CA VAL A 159 19.88 -23.59 13.47
C VAL A 159 20.24 -24.18 14.80
N ARG A 160 20.63 -25.47 14.81
CA ARG A 160 21.02 -26.21 16.01
C ARG A 160 22.48 -25.98 16.38
N ARG A 161 22.79 -26.27 17.64
CA ARG A 161 24.09 -26.06 18.28
C ARG A 161 25.25 -26.64 17.48
N GLU A 162 25.10 -27.86 16.98
CA GLU A 162 26.17 -28.54 16.23
C GLU A 162 26.57 -27.78 14.97
N MET A 163 25.63 -27.07 14.34
CA MET A 163 25.90 -26.30 13.15
C MET A 163 26.44 -24.92 13.49
N PHE A 164 25.81 -24.15 14.39
CA PHE A 164 26.25 -22.78 14.64
C PHE A 164 27.58 -22.69 15.41
N LEU A 165 28.04 -23.77 16.05
CA LEU A 165 29.39 -23.85 16.63
C LEU A 165 30.46 -24.35 15.65
N SER A 166 30.08 -24.72 14.44
CA SER A 166 31.01 -25.25 13.44
C SER A 166 31.88 -24.16 12.80
N GLU A 167 33.06 -24.57 12.33
CA GLU A 167 33.90 -23.66 11.53
C GLU A 167 33.24 -23.24 10.22
N ALA A 168 32.44 -24.13 9.60
CA ALA A 168 31.69 -23.84 8.38
C ALA A 168 30.71 -22.66 8.57
N TRP A 169 30.03 -22.63 9.71
CA TRP A 169 29.14 -21.53 10.08
C TRP A 169 29.91 -20.22 10.29
N GLY A 170 30.99 -20.26 11.08
CA GLY A 170 31.83 -19.10 11.33
C GLY A 170 32.44 -18.52 10.04
N ALA A 171 32.91 -19.41 9.15
CA ALA A 171 33.45 -19.00 7.85
C ALA A 171 32.38 -18.40 6.95
N TYR A 172 31.16 -18.97 6.92
CA TYR A 172 30.07 -18.45 6.12
C TYR A 172 29.73 -16.98 6.44
N TRP A 173 29.53 -16.67 7.73
CA TRP A 173 29.19 -15.31 8.17
C TRP A 173 30.36 -14.33 8.06
N ARG A 174 31.57 -14.79 8.25
CA ARG A 174 32.79 -14.00 8.08
C ARG A 174 33.01 -13.57 6.63
N ASP A 175 32.74 -14.46 5.68
CA ASP A 175 32.94 -14.29 4.25
C ASP A 175 31.68 -13.78 3.52
N LEU A 176 30.67 -13.31 4.26
CA LEU A 176 29.40 -12.84 3.71
C LEU A 176 29.61 -11.68 2.72
N PRO A 177 29.16 -11.80 1.44
CA PRO A 177 29.37 -10.78 0.44
C PRO A 177 28.51 -9.52 0.69
N GLU A 178 28.91 -8.40 0.11
CA GLU A 178 28.06 -7.21 0.08
C GLU A 178 26.77 -7.45 -0.70
N MET A 179 25.68 -6.87 -0.19
CA MET A 179 24.33 -7.00 -0.75
C MET A 179 23.72 -5.62 -0.97
N PRO A 180 24.08 -4.94 -2.08
CA PRO A 180 23.58 -3.59 -2.37
C PRO A 180 22.13 -3.56 -2.86
N SER A 181 21.54 -4.69 -3.26
CA SER A 181 20.17 -4.79 -3.74
C SER A 181 19.42 -5.99 -3.16
N TYR A 182 18.09 -5.94 -3.22
CA TYR A 182 17.23 -7.07 -2.86
C TYR A 182 17.58 -8.35 -3.64
N TYR A 183 17.87 -8.22 -4.94
CA TYR A 183 18.28 -9.37 -5.76
C TYR A 183 19.61 -9.97 -5.28
N ASP A 184 20.55 -9.14 -4.78
CA ASP A 184 21.79 -9.66 -4.19
C ASP A 184 21.50 -10.45 -2.91
N ALA A 185 20.58 -9.99 -2.07
CA ALA A 185 20.18 -10.70 -0.85
C ALA A 185 19.62 -12.09 -1.19
N VAL A 186 18.74 -12.18 -2.17
CA VAL A 186 18.17 -13.46 -2.64
C VAL A 186 19.27 -14.34 -3.25
N LEU A 187 19.99 -13.85 -4.26
CA LEU A 187 20.90 -14.67 -5.08
C LEU A 187 22.23 -15.01 -4.38
N LYS A 188 22.68 -14.22 -3.41
CA LYS A 188 23.98 -14.43 -2.72
C LYS A 188 23.82 -15.04 -1.33
N HIS A 189 22.61 -15.07 -0.75
CA HIS A 189 22.36 -15.64 0.57
C HIS A 189 21.21 -16.66 0.55
N GLU A 190 19.98 -16.24 0.34
CA GLU A 190 18.81 -17.12 0.49
C GLU A 190 18.96 -18.39 -0.35
N VAL A 191 19.25 -18.23 -1.64
CA VAL A 191 19.41 -19.36 -2.58
C VAL A 191 20.65 -20.22 -2.30
N VAL A 192 21.70 -19.61 -1.74
CA VAL A 192 23.01 -20.28 -1.55
C VAL A 192 23.11 -20.98 -0.20
N PHE A 193 22.38 -20.50 0.80
CA PHE A 193 22.52 -20.95 2.20
C PHE A 193 22.31 -22.45 2.35
N THR A 194 21.18 -22.96 1.88
CA THR A 194 20.81 -24.38 2.04
C THR A 194 21.82 -25.30 1.37
N GLU A 195 22.11 -25.08 0.08
CA GLU A 195 23.04 -25.91 -0.69
C GLU A 195 24.46 -25.89 -0.09
N ARG A 196 24.92 -24.75 0.39
CA ARG A 196 26.27 -24.61 0.98
C ARG A 196 26.44 -25.43 2.26
N PHE A 197 25.44 -25.41 3.13
CA PHE A 197 25.50 -26.17 4.39
C PHE A 197 25.21 -27.65 4.18
N GLU A 198 24.36 -28.00 3.23
CA GLU A 198 24.17 -29.39 2.79
C GLU A 198 25.48 -29.98 2.24
N ALA A 199 26.18 -29.26 1.38
CA ALA A 199 27.50 -29.65 0.86
C ALA A 199 28.58 -29.78 1.95
N ALA A 200 28.44 -29.07 3.07
CA ALA A 200 29.28 -29.21 4.25
C ALA A 200 28.86 -30.42 5.15
N GLY A 201 27.79 -31.13 4.80
CA GLY A 201 27.32 -32.34 5.50
C GLY A 201 26.22 -32.09 6.54
N PHE A 202 25.67 -30.88 6.63
CA PHE A 202 24.55 -30.59 7.54
C PHE A 202 23.22 -31.01 6.91
N THR A 203 22.34 -31.56 7.71
CA THR A 203 20.98 -31.99 7.32
C THR A 203 19.97 -30.90 7.64
N HIS A 204 18.98 -30.78 6.79
CA HIS A 204 17.90 -29.78 6.95
C HIS A 204 16.51 -30.37 6.67
N THR A 205 15.48 -29.61 7.01
CA THR A 205 14.09 -29.90 6.65
C THR A 205 13.28 -28.61 6.62
N SER A 206 12.10 -28.68 5.99
CA SER A 206 11.05 -27.66 6.06
C SER A 206 9.88 -28.19 6.86
N THR A 207 9.20 -27.34 7.64
CA THR A 207 7.95 -27.72 8.32
C THR A 207 6.82 -27.93 7.32
N TYR A 208 6.76 -27.06 6.30
CA TYR A 208 5.78 -27.12 5.22
C TYR A 208 6.52 -27.19 3.87
N PRO A 209 6.95 -28.38 3.45
CA PRO A 209 7.77 -28.54 2.26
C PRO A 209 6.96 -28.27 0.98
N CYS A 210 7.59 -27.62 0.00
CA CYS A 210 6.97 -27.29 -1.29
C CYS A 210 6.47 -28.52 -2.05
N THR A 211 7.01 -29.71 -1.76
CA THR A 211 6.55 -30.98 -2.35
C THR A 211 5.12 -31.36 -1.96
N ASP A 212 4.57 -30.76 -0.92
CA ASP A 212 3.20 -31.00 -0.45
C ASP A 212 2.18 -30.06 -1.13
N PHE A 213 2.63 -29.17 -2.03
CA PHE A 213 1.84 -28.15 -2.70
C PHE A 213 2.03 -28.22 -4.21
N ASP A 214 1.06 -27.67 -4.95
CA ASP A 214 1.10 -27.64 -6.41
C ASP A 214 1.97 -26.49 -6.98
N THR A 215 2.65 -25.74 -6.11
CA THR A 215 3.42 -24.56 -6.51
C THR A 215 4.87 -24.62 -6.04
N ASN A 216 5.74 -23.87 -6.70
CA ASN A 216 7.16 -23.78 -6.36
C ASN A 216 7.43 -22.93 -5.10
N HIS A 217 6.45 -22.10 -4.68
CA HIS A 217 6.62 -21.08 -3.65
C HIS A 217 5.40 -20.99 -2.73
N PRO A 218 5.16 -22.02 -1.88
CA PRO A 218 3.92 -22.11 -1.09
C PRO A 218 3.71 -20.92 -0.14
N ALA A 219 4.77 -20.32 0.43
CA ALA A 219 4.63 -19.15 1.30
C ALA A 219 3.99 -17.93 0.63
N LEU A 220 4.00 -17.83 -0.69
CA LEU A 220 3.37 -16.77 -1.45
C LEU A 220 2.10 -17.25 -2.15
N LEU A 221 2.13 -18.44 -2.75
CA LEU A 221 1.09 -18.91 -3.67
C LEU A 221 0.03 -19.79 -3.00
N ASN A 222 0.35 -20.40 -1.84
CA ASN A 222 -0.56 -21.26 -1.06
C ASN A 222 -0.75 -20.72 0.37
N ALA A 223 -0.71 -19.41 0.58
CA ALA A 223 -0.72 -18.84 1.93
C ALA A 223 -1.98 -19.21 2.74
N ASP A 224 -3.13 -19.31 2.11
CA ASP A 224 -4.39 -19.72 2.74
C ASP A 224 -4.41 -21.22 3.10
N GLU A 225 -3.89 -22.10 2.25
CA GLU A 225 -3.73 -23.53 2.52
C GLU A 225 -2.71 -23.78 3.64
N LEU A 226 -1.60 -23.04 3.64
CA LEU A 226 -0.61 -23.09 4.72
C LEU A 226 -1.23 -22.77 6.09
N LEU A 227 -2.12 -21.76 6.17
CA LEU A 227 -2.85 -21.45 7.40
C LEU A 227 -3.73 -22.60 7.86
N ASP A 228 -4.42 -23.28 6.93
CA ASP A 228 -5.24 -24.46 7.25
C ASP A 228 -4.40 -25.64 7.78
N ARG A 229 -3.17 -25.77 7.29
CA ARG A 229 -2.21 -26.78 7.75
C ARG A 229 -1.49 -26.42 9.06
N GLY A 230 -1.78 -25.23 9.63
CA GLY A 230 -1.24 -24.79 10.92
C GLY A 230 -0.05 -23.85 10.84
N MET A 231 0.31 -23.33 9.66
CA MET A 231 1.36 -22.32 9.50
C MET A 231 1.10 -21.12 10.40
N PRO A 232 2.06 -20.72 11.27
CA PRO A 232 1.81 -19.66 12.25
C PRO A 232 1.78 -18.25 11.65
N LEU A 233 2.23 -18.06 10.43
CA LEU A 233 2.42 -16.74 9.86
C LEU A 233 2.06 -16.64 8.38
N VAL A 234 1.82 -15.41 7.92
CA VAL A 234 1.57 -15.06 6.53
C VAL A 234 2.60 -14.05 6.05
N LYS A 235 3.22 -14.31 4.91
CA LYS A 235 4.14 -13.35 4.29
C LYS A 235 3.41 -12.06 3.93
N ARG A 236 3.94 -10.91 4.36
CA ARG A 236 3.37 -9.59 4.02
C ARG A 236 3.27 -9.37 2.52
N ARG A 237 4.18 -9.97 1.76
CA ARG A 237 4.31 -9.81 0.31
C ARG A 237 3.04 -10.24 -0.46
N VAL A 238 2.21 -11.10 0.05
CA VAL A 238 0.90 -11.48 -0.52
C VAL A 238 -0.01 -10.25 -0.74
N PHE A 239 0.19 -9.15 0.02
CA PHE A 239 -0.64 -7.95 -0.04
C PHE A 239 0.01 -6.78 -0.79
N PHE A 240 1.17 -6.98 -1.41
CA PHE A 240 1.87 -5.97 -2.23
C PHE A 240 2.74 -6.55 -3.36
N GLN A 241 2.59 -7.83 -3.66
CA GLN A 241 3.12 -8.39 -4.90
C GLN A 241 2.33 -7.77 -6.06
N PRO A 242 2.96 -7.45 -7.21
CA PRO A 242 2.22 -6.86 -8.32
C PRO A 242 0.93 -7.65 -8.64
N PRO A 243 -0.25 -7.02 -8.60
CA PRO A 243 -1.53 -7.71 -8.75
C PRO A 243 -1.62 -8.66 -9.96
N PRO A 244 -1.09 -8.31 -11.17
CA PRO A 244 -1.14 -9.24 -12.30
C PRO A 244 -0.40 -10.57 -12.06
N TYR A 245 0.62 -10.57 -11.19
CA TYR A 245 1.33 -11.80 -10.81
C TYR A 245 0.46 -12.69 -9.92
N LEU A 246 -0.19 -12.10 -8.91
CA LEU A 246 -1.10 -12.85 -8.02
C LEU A 246 -2.32 -13.37 -8.79
N ASP A 247 -2.89 -12.56 -9.69
CA ASP A 247 -4.01 -12.94 -10.56
C ASP A 247 -3.65 -14.14 -11.45
N HIS A 248 -2.42 -14.19 -11.97
CA HIS A 248 -1.94 -15.31 -12.80
C HIS A 248 -2.00 -16.65 -12.04
N PHE A 249 -1.75 -16.63 -10.73
CA PHE A 249 -1.82 -17.82 -9.86
C PHE A 249 -3.13 -17.92 -9.08
N ALA A 250 -4.11 -17.07 -9.34
CA ALA A 250 -5.39 -16.98 -8.63
C ALA A 250 -5.21 -16.85 -7.09
N VAL A 251 -4.17 -16.15 -6.65
CA VAL A 251 -3.96 -15.84 -5.22
C VAL A 251 -4.88 -14.70 -4.82
N ILE A 252 -5.88 -15.00 -3.99
CA ILE A 252 -6.90 -14.02 -3.59
C ILE A 252 -6.61 -13.53 -2.16
N GLY A 253 -5.92 -12.39 -2.07
CA GLY A 253 -5.52 -11.84 -0.77
C GLY A 253 -6.69 -11.49 0.16
N ARG A 254 -7.87 -11.18 -0.39
CA ARG A 254 -9.10 -11.00 0.38
C ARG A 254 -9.46 -12.25 1.20
N TRP A 255 -9.34 -13.43 0.62
CA TRP A 255 -9.61 -14.69 1.32
C TRP A 255 -8.56 -14.98 2.39
N ILE A 256 -7.29 -14.68 2.08
CA ILE A 256 -6.20 -14.81 3.05
C ILE A 256 -6.44 -13.88 4.25
N MET A 257 -6.79 -12.61 4.01
CA MET A 257 -7.08 -11.64 5.06
C MET A 257 -8.28 -12.07 5.92
N GLN A 258 -9.33 -12.58 5.29
CA GLN A 258 -10.51 -13.12 5.98
C GLN A 258 -10.10 -14.32 6.86
N LYS A 259 -9.37 -15.28 6.30
CA LYS A 259 -8.90 -16.48 7.03
C LYS A 259 -8.00 -16.14 8.21
N MET A 260 -7.13 -15.12 8.07
CA MET A 260 -6.36 -14.60 9.21
C MET A 260 -7.28 -14.16 10.36
N GLY A 261 -8.35 -13.42 10.03
CA GLY A 261 -9.38 -13.00 10.99
C GLY A 261 -10.15 -14.18 11.60
N ASP A 262 -10.54 -15.15 10.80
CA ASP A 262 -11.26 -16.36 11.26
C ASP A 262 -10.42 -17.19 12.25
N TYR A 263 -9.09 -17.18 12.11
CA TYR A 263 -8.16 -17.77 13.07
C TYR A 263 -7.82 -16.87 14.25
N GLY A 264 -8.45 -15.69 14.36
CA GLY A 264 -8.32 -14.78 15.50
C GLY A 264 -7.17 -13.79 15.43
N TYR A 265 -6.46 -13.68 14.28
CA TYR A 265 -5.45 -12.65 14.12
C TYR A 265 -6.11 -11.26 14.03
N PRO A 266 -5.62 -10.26 14.77
CA PRO A 266 -6.16 -8.90 14.71
C PRO A 266 -5.78 -8.22 13.39
N VAL A 267 -6.57 -8.45 12.35
CA VAL A 267 -6.35 -7.99 10.96
C VAL A 267 -6.07 -6.49 10.87
N ALA A 268 -6.61 -5.69 11.80
CA ALA A 268 -6.34 -4.26 11.88
C ALA A 268 -4.84 -3.93 11.98
N LEU A 269 -4.04 -4.79 12.62
CA LEU A 269 -2.59 -4.62 12.73
C LEU A 269 -1.91 -4.75 11.35
N ALA A 270 -2.33 -5.74 10.56
CA ALA A 270 -1.84 -5.91 9.21
C ALA A 270 -2.23 -4.74 8.32
N LEU A 271 -3.51 -4.35 8.33
CA LEU A 271 -4.01 -3.25 7.51
C LEU A 271 -3.35 -1.91 7.87
N ALA A 272 -3.10 -1.63 9.14
CA ALA A 272 -2.41 -0.40 9.57
C ALA A 272 -0.98 -0.31 9.02
N ASN A 273 -0.23 -1.43 9.06
CA ASN A 273 1.10 -1.48 8.47
C ASN A 273 1.06 -1.37 6.95
N LEU A 274 0.17 -2.14 6.29
CA LEU A 274 0.06 -2.15 4.83
C LEU A 274 -0.37 -0.77 4.29
N ALA A 275 -1.30 -0.07 4.96
CA ALA A 275 -1.71 1.28 4.58
C ALA A 275 -0.54 2.28 4.55
N ARG A 276 0.44 2.11 5.44
CA ARG A 276 1.65 2.95 5.54
C ARG A 276 2.76 2.58 4.56
N THR A 277 2.82 1.32 4.14
CA THR A 277 4.00 0.75 3.47
C THR A 277 3.76 0.29 2.04
N VAL A 278 2.51 0.23 1.59
CA VAL A 278 2.10 -0.25 0.26
C VAL A 278 1.39 0.86 -0.51
N PRO A 279 1.60 0.98 -1.84
CA PRO A 279 0.80 1.89 -2.65
C PRO A 279 -0.70 1.61 -2.46
N PRO A 280 -1.54 2.63 -2.23
CA PRO A 280 -2.95 2.42 -1.88
C PRO A 280 -3.74 1.59 -2.90
N LYS A 281 -3.43 1.70 -4.19
CA LYS A 281 -4.12 0.96 -5.24
C LYS A 281 -3.70 -0.52 -5.27
N ASP A 282 -2.41 -0.81 -5.07
CA ASP A 282 -1.93 -2.19 -4.96
C ASP A 282 -2.59 -2.86 -3.75
N LEU A 283 -2.57 -2.21 -2.59
CA LEU A 283 -3.25 -2.71 -1.39
C LEU A 283 -4.75 -2.91 -1.60
N ASN A 284 -5.43 -1.95 -2.24
CA ASN A 284 -6.87 -2.06 -2.51
C ASN A 284 -7.19 -3.28 -3.39
N THR A 285 -6.30 -3.60 -4.35
CA THR A 285 -6.45 -4.74 -5.24
C THR A 285 -6.10 -6.05 -4.52
N ASP A 286 -4.91 -6.15 -3.95
CA ASP A 286 -4.41 -7.40 -3.37
C ASP A 286 -5.19 -7.82 -2.12
N ALA A 287 -5.55 -6.88 -1.24
CA ALA A 287 -6.39 -7.17 -0.07
C ALA A 287 -7.90 -7.16 -0.37
N GLY A 288 -8.31 -6.88 -1.62
CA GLY A 288 -9.71 -6.88 -2.05
C GLY A 288 -10.57 -5.86 -1.29
N LEU A 289 -10.10 -4.61 -1.19
CA LEU A 289 -10.75 -3.56 -0.41
C LEU A 289 -11.86 -2.81 -1.19
N LEU A 290 -12.40 -3.39 -2.24
CA LEU A 290 -13.65 -2.95 -2.86
C LEU A 290 -14.82 -3.64 -2.16
N SER A 291 -15.82 -2.85 -1.70
CA SER A 291 -17.07 -3.36 -1.13
C SER A 291 -18.25 -3.03 -2.03
N VAL A 292 -18.95 -4.04 -2.49
CA VAL A 292 -20.27 -3.89 -3.15
C VAL A 292 -21.31 -4.03 -2.06
N LEU A 293 -22.05 -2.95 -1.81
CA LEU A 293 -22.98 -2.89 -0.67
C LEU A 293 -24.43 -3.05 -1.13
N PRO A 294 -25.21 -3.88 -0.43
CA PRO A 294 -26.65 -3.97 -0.65
C PRO A 294 -27.38 -2.78 0.01
N ASP A 295 -28.63 -2.58 -0.40
CA ASP A 295 -29.59 -1.66 0.23
C ASP A 295 -30.54 -2.34 1.23
N VAL A 296 -30.35 -3.66 1.42
CA VAL A 296 -31.09 -4.53 2.33
C VAL A 296 -30.13 -5.18 3.34
N ASP A 297 -30.66 -5.94 4.29
CA ASP A 297 -29.86 -6.65 5.30
C ASP A 297 -28.89 -5.71 6.05
N VAL A 298 -29.47 -4.64 6.60
CA VAL A 298 -28.70 -3.58 7.26
C VAL A 298 -27.94 -4.12 8.46
N THR A 299 -26.61 -3.93 8.43
CA THR A 299 -25.68 -4.38 9.48
C THR A 299 -25.20 -3.25 10.40
N TYR A 300 -25.72 -2.04 10.21
CA TYR A 300 -25.45 -0.89 11.09
C TYR A 300 -26.04 -1.13 12.48
N ASP A 301 -25.22 -0.90 13.50
CA ASP A 301 -25.62 -1.00 14.90
C ASP A 301 -26.13 0.36 15.40
N PRO A 302 -27.44 0.52 15.59
CA PRO A 302 -28.03 1.78 16.06
C PRO A 302 -27.74 2.08 17.54
N ASP A 303 -27.32 1.10 18.32
CA ASP A 303 -26.96 1.28 19.74
C ASP A 303 -25.54 1.87 19.91
N ARG A 304 -24.75 1.89 18.82
CA ARG A 304 -23.43 2.52 18.75
C ARG A 304 -23.38 3.55 17.61
N PRO A 305 -24.22 4.60 17.65
CA PRO A 305 -24.31 5.56 16.57
C PRO A 305 -22.98 6.31 16.38
N LEU A 306 -22.62 6.55 15.12
CA LEU A 306 -21.47 7.36 14.77
C LEU A 306 -21.87 8.84 14.72
N ARG A 307 -21.17 9.70 15.46
CA ARG A 307 -21.37 11.16 15.41
C ARG A 307 -20.94 11.67 14.03
N THR A 308 -21.90 12.03 13.22
CA THR A 308 -21.67 12.34 11.80
C THR A 308 -21.90 13.81 11.52
N VAL A 309 -20.97 14.44 10.79
CA VAL A 309 -21.15 15.76 10.20
C VAL A 309 -21.15 15.68 8.68
N VAL A 310 -22.14 16.31 8.05
CA VAL A 310 -22.18 16.53 6.60
C VAL A 310 -21.62 17.91 6.31
N ILE A 311 -20.54 17.97 5.55
CA ILE A 311 -19.94 19.20 5.04
C ILE A 311 -20.22 19.30 3.56
N ALA A 312 -21.09 20.23 3.16
CA ALA A 312 -21.55 20.42 1.79
C ALA A 312 -21.14 21.79 1.25
N HIS A 313 -20.30 21.80 0.20
CA HIS A 313 -20.03 23.05 -0.53
C HIS A 313 -21.06 23.24 -1.65
N ILE A 314 -22.00 24.18 -1.47
CA ILE A 314 -23.08 24.43 -2.40
C ILE A 314 -22.82 25.72 -3.19
N TYR A 315 -22.22 25.57 -4.37
CA TYR A 315 -22.06 26.65 -5.35
C TYR A 315 -23.32 26.82 -6.22
N TYR A 316 -23.98 25.72 -6.57
CA TYR A 316 -25.22 25.71 -7.34
C TYR A 316 -26.39 25.50 -6.37
N ASP A 317 -27.00 26.60 -5.91
CA ASP A 317 -28.05 26.58 -4.87
C ASP A 317 -29.33 25.82 -5.30
N GLU A 318 -29.60 25.68 -6.60
CA GLU A 318 -30.66 24.83 -7.12
C GLU A 318 -30.45 23.31 -6.89
N MET A 319 -29.26 22.89 -6.45
CA MET A 319 -28.98 21.51 -6.07
C MET A 319 -29.14 21.27 -4.56
N THR A 320 -29.59 22.26 -3.80
CA THR A 320 -29.71 22.14 -2.33
C THR A 320 -30.60 20.97 -1.94
N ASP A 321 -31.80 20.86 -2.53
CA ASP A 321 -32.73 19.77 -2.23
C ASP A 321 -32.15 18.40 -2.55
N GLU A 322 -31.48 18.24 -3.70
CA GLU A 322 -30.83 16.96 -4.08
C GLU A 322 -29.76 16.57 -3.06
N ILE A 323 -28.92 17.51 -2.60
CA ILE A 323 -27.87 17.25 -1.61
C ILE A 323 -28.48 16.88 -0.26
N LEU A 324 -29.55 17.54 0.16
CA LEU A 324 -30.24 17.25 1.40
C LEU A 324 -30.96 15.88 1.35
N ASP A 325 -31.61 15.54 0.22
CA ASP A 325 -32.24 14.22 0.02
C ASP A 325 -31.20 13.10 0.16
N ARG A 326 -29.98 13.32 -0.37
CA ARG A 326 -28.87 12.37 -0.22
C ARG A 326 -28.37 12.31 1.24
N ALA A 327 -28.17 13.44 1.91
CA ALA A 327 -27.79 13.47 3.32
C ALA A 327 -28.82 12.80 4.24
N ASP A 328 -30.09 12.95 3.91
CA ASP A 328 -31.20 12.36 4.68
C ASP A 328 -31.29 10.82 4.58
N THR A 329 -30.47 10.18 3.74
CA THR A 329 -30.29 8.71 3.75
C THR A 329 -29.42 8.21 4.90
N LEU A 330 -28.70 9.09 5.61
CA LEU A 330 -27.88 8.73 6.77
C LEU A 330 -28.73 8.14 7.90
N PRO A 331 -28.27 7.08 8.57
CA PRO A 331 -28.95 6.56 9.74
C PRO A 331 -28.78 7.52 10.94
N GLY A 332 -29.87 7.81 11.62
CA GLY A 332 -29.89 8.69 12.79
C GLY A 332 -29.81 10.18 12.47
N GLU A 333 -29.37 10.96 13.46
CA GLU A 333 -29.19 12.41 13.33
C GLU A 333 -27.76 12.72 12.85
N TYR A 334 -27.62 13.83 12.16
CA TYR A 334 -26.32 14.37 11.72
C TYR A 334 -26.27 15.88 11.90
N ASP A 335 -25.09 16.47 11.96
CA ASP A 335 -24.89 17.91 11.89
C ASP A 335 -24.60 18.32 10.45
N LEU A 336 -25.12 19.48 10.03
CA LEU A 336 -24.97 19.99 8.67
C LEU A 336 -24.17 21.29 8.68
N VAL A 337 -23.08 21.31 7.97
CA VAL A 337 -22.31 22.52 7.67
C VAL A 337 -22.35 22.76 6.16
N VAL A 338 -22.96 23.87 5.74
CA VAL A 338 -23.03 24.25 4.33
C VAL A 338 -22.11 25.46 4.12
N THR A 339 -21.31 25.39 3.06
CA THR A 339 -20.46 26.51 2.66
C THR A 339 -20.85 27.00 1.27
N THR A 340 -20.84 28.32 1.07
CA THR A 340 -21.12 28.95 -0.23
C THR A 340 -20.34 30.27 -0.34
N PRO A 341 -20.02 30.75 -1.56
CA PRO A 341 -19.22 31.97 -1.71
C PRO A 341 -20.00 33.28 -1.60
N GLU A 342 -21.35 33.26 -1.65
CA GLU A 342 -22.18 34.45 -1.76
C GLU A 342 -23.32 34.47 -0.75
N ALA A 343 -23.55 35.63 -0.10
CA ALA A 343 -24.59 35.77 0.90
C ALA A 343 -26.03 35.57 0.34
N GLU A 344 -26.26 35.97 -0.92
CA GLU A 344 -27.57 35.75 -1.57
C GLU A 344 -27.87 34.26 -1.78
N ARG A 345 -26.82 33.47 -2.10
CA ARG A 345 -26.95 32.00 -2.19
C ARG A 345 -27.20 31.38 -0.81
N ALA A 346 -26.48 31.86 0.21
CA ALA A 346 -26.69 31.39 1.59
C ALA A 346 -28.15 31.58 2.00
N ALA A 347 -28.74 32.75 1.75
CA ALA A 347 -30.15 33.01 2.06
C ALA A 347 -31.12 32.07 1.33
N ARG A 348 -30.85 31.72 0.05
CA ARG A 348 -31.67 30.76 -0.70
C ARG A 348 -31.51 29.33 -0.16
N ILE A 349 -30.30 28.96 0.19
CA ILE A 349 -29.99 27.65 0.81
C ILE A 349 -30.69 27.53 2.18
N GLU A 350 -30.59 28.56 3.03
CA GLU A 350 -31.27 28.59 4.34
C GLU A 350 -32.78 28.48 4.19
N ALA A 351 -33.37 29.18 3.20
CA ALA A 351 -34.80 29.09 2.89
C ALA A 351 -35.20 27.67 2.45
N ALA A 352 -34.39 27.02 1.59
CA ALA A 352 -34.65 25.65 1.17
C ALA A 352 -34.55 24.67 2.34
N ILE A 353 -33.54 24.80 3.22
CA ILE A 353 -33.42 23.98 4.43
C ILE A 353 -34.62 24.19 5.37
N ALA A 354 -35.04 25.43 5.59
CA ALA A 354 -36.17 25.76 6.46
C ALA A 354 -37.54 25.26 5.93
N ALA A 355 -37.66 25.09 4.62
CA ALA A 355 -38.89 24.58 3.98
C ALA A 355 -39.07 23.06 4.12
N ARG A 356 -38.05 22.32 4.60
CA ARG A 356 -38.02 20.86 4.69
C ARG A 356 -38.24 20.37 6.12
N PRO A 357 -38.76 19.14 6.32
CA PRO A 357 -38.70 18.48 7.62
C PRO A 357 -37.23 18.40 8.10
N ARG A 358 -36.98 18.84 9.33
CA ARG A 358 -35.64 18.87 9.88
C ARG A 358 -35.16 17.47 10.22
N ARG A 359 -34.08 17.02 9.58
CA ARG A 359 -33.34 15.78 9.87
C ARG A 359 -32.00 16.10 10.54
N ALA A 360 -31.34 17.20 10.15
CA ALA A 360 -30.11 17.65 10.77
C ALA A 360 -30.36 18.15 12.19
N ARG A 361 -29.54 17.72 13.14
CA ARG A 361 -29.55 18.17 14.54
C ARG A 361 -29.21 19.66 14.62
N THR A 362 -28.12 20.05 13.99
CA THR A 362 -27.66 21.43 13.84
C THR A 362 -27.48 21.78 12.37
N VAL A 363 -27.62 23.07 12.05
CA VAL A 363 -27.37 23.61 10.72
C VAL A 363 -26.53 24.87 10.85
N ASP A 364 -25.41 24.90 10.12
CA ASP A 364 -24.49 26.04 10.05
C ASP A 364 -24.23 26.38 8.56
N VAL A 365 -24.69 27.55 8.11
CA VAL A 365 -24.50 28.02 6.74
C VAL A 365 -23.46 29.13 6.72
N ARG A 366 -22.34 28.87 6.08
CA ARG A 366 -21.15 29.74 6.06
C ARG A 366 -20.95 30.41 4.71
N VAL A 367 -20.86 31.73 4.71
CA VAL A 367 -20.42 32.49 3.53
C VAL A 367 -18.90 32.63 3.57
N LEU A 368 -18.22 32.02 2.59
CA LEU A 368 -16.78 32.03 2.54
C LEU A 368 -16.24 33.29 1.86
N PRO A 369 -15.07 33.80 2.31
CA PRO A 369 -14.50 35.05 1.77
C PRO A 369 -13.93 34.89 0.35
N SER A 370 -13.71 33.64 -0.10
CA SER A 370 -13.22 33.34 -1.45
C SER A 370 -13.75 31.98 -1.92
N ASN A 371 -13.85 31.81 -3.23
CA ASN A 371 -14.12 30.54 -3.89
C ASN A 371 -12.89 29.97 -4.62
N ASP A 372 -11.69 30.52 -4.36
CA ASP A 372 -10.44 29.99 -4.88
C ASP A 372 -10.16 28.62 -4.26
N GLY A 373 -9.99 27.60 -5.10
CA GLY A 373 -9.89 26.20 -4.66
C GLY A 373 -11.23 25.48 -4.53
N ARG A 374 -12.37 26.18 -4.69
CA ARG A 374 -13.72 25.59 -4.70
C ARG A 374 -13.98 24.74 -3.44
N ASP A 375 -14.49 23.52 -3.63
CA ASP A 375 -14.79 22.56 -2.55
C ASP A 375 -13.57 22.16 -1.71
N GLN A 376 -12.34 22.20 -2.25
CA GLN A 376 -11.12 21.89 -1.51
C GLN A 376 -10.80 22.95 -0.46
N SER A 377 -10.80 24.22 -0.85
CA SER A 377 -10.58 25.33 0.10
C SER A 377 -11.75 25.49 1.06
N ALA A 378 -12.97 25.29 0.58
CA ALA A 378 -14.17 25.30 1.42
C ALA A 378 -14.08 24.26 2.54
N PHE A 379 -13.58 23.07 2.23
CA PHE A 379 -13.39 21.99 3.18
C PHE A 379 -12.20 22.23 4.13
N LEU A 380 -11.01 22.50 3.58
CA LEU A 380 -9.77 22.57 4.36
C LEU A 380 -9.56 23.88 5.09
N ILE A 381 -10.18 24.98 4.63
CA ILE A 381 -10.10 26.30 5.27
C ILE A 381 -11.42 26.64 5.94
N GLY A 382 -12.52 26.59 5.17
CA GLY A 382 -13.83 27.02 5.63
C GLY A 382 -14.45 26.15 6.72
N CYS A 383 -14.04 24.87 6.83
CA CYS A 383 -14.53 23.92 7.82
C CYS A 383 -13.41 23.30 8.68
N ARG A 384 -12.22 23.93 8.71
CA ARG A 384 -11.07 23.44 9.48
C ARG A 384 -11.39 23.29 10.96
N ASP A 385 -12.12 24.22 11.55
CA ASP A 385 -12.57 24.18 12.94
C ASP A 385 -13.42 22.94 13.24
N VAL A 386 -14.36 22.61 12.37
CA VAL A 386 -15.23 21.43 12.48
C VAL A 386 -14.42 20.14 12.41
N LEU A 387 -13.47 20.07 11.45
CA LEU A 387 -12.64 18.88 11.22
C LEU A 387 -11.63 18.62 12.35
N LEU A 388 -11.23 19.65 13.09
CA LEU A 388 -10.30 19.56 14.21
C LEU A 388 -10.99 19.57 15.59
N SER A 389 -12.32 19.69 15.65
CA SER A 389 -13.06 19.79 16.92
C SER A 389 -12.94 18.53 17.80
N GLY A 390 -12.78 17.35 17.19
CA GLY A 390 -12.87 16.06 17.88
C GLY A 390 -14.30 15.63 18.23
N ASP A 391 -15.32 16.38 17.78
CA ASP A 391 -16.72 16.10 18.08
C ASP A 391 -17.33 15.00 17.20
N TYR A 392 -16.69 14.68 16.07
CA TYR A 392 -17.24 13.80 15.04
C TYR A 392 -16.39 12.57 14.80
N ASP A 393 -17.05 11.43 14.69
CA ASP A 393 -16.45 10.17 14.30
C ASP A 393 -16.33 10.06 12.77
N ILE A 394 -17.30 10.69 12.05
CA ILE A 394 -17.42 10.63 10.58
C ILE A 394 -17.71 12.01 10.01
N VAL A 395 -17.01 12.33 8.92
CA VAL A 395 -17.31 13.45 8.02
C VAL A 395 -17.81 12.90 6.67
N VAL A 396 -18.90 13.46 6.20
CA VAL A 396 -19.43 13.24 4.84
C VAL A 396 -19.14 14.50 4.03
N LYS A 397 -18.18 14.42 3.09
CA LYS A 397 -17.81 15.54 2.22
C LYS A 397 -18.59 15.50 0.93
N LEU A 398 -19.41 16.51 0.70
CA LEU A 398 -20.23 16.69 -0.50
C LEU A 398 -20.00 18.03 -1.15
N HIS A 399 -20.35 18.14 -2.43
CA HIS A 399 -20.48 19.45 -3.07
C HIS A 399 -21.44 19.42 -4.26
N SER A 400 -22.01 20.57 -4.60
CA SER A 400 -22.82 20.72 -5.80
C SER A 400 -21.93 20.64 -7.04
N LYS A 401 -22.21 19.71 -7.96
CA LYS A 401 -21.39 19.46 -9.14
C LYS A 401 -22.21 19.51 -10.42
N LYS A 402 -21.82 20.44 -11.29
CA LYS A 402 -22.26 20.47 -12.69
C LYS A 402 -21.02 20.51 -13.56
N THR A 403 -20.98 19.70 -14.61
CA THR A 403 -19.88 19.63 -15.58
C THR A 403 -20.37 20.00 -16.97
N PRO A 404 -20.83 21.24 -17.18
CA PRO A 404 -21.44 21.66 -18.44
C PRO A 404 -20.50 21.54 -19.64
N GLN A 405 -19.19 21.58 -19.40
CA GLN A 405 -18.17 21.44 -20.44
C GLN A 405 -18.04 20.02 -20.99
N ASP A 406 -18.47 18.98 -20.25
CA ASP A 406 -18.27 17.58 -20.62
C ASP A 406 -19.49 16.95 -21.31
N GLY A 407 -20.57 17.74 -21.46
CA GLY A 407 -21.83 17.29 -22.03
C GLY A 407 -22.75 16.57 -21.01
N PHE A 408 -24.03 16.44 -21.37
CA PHE A 408 -25.07 16.00 -20.45
C PHE A 408 -24.85 14.61 -19.86
N ASN A 409 -24.60 13.61 -20.72
CA ASN A 409 -24.47 12.22 -20.27
C ASN A 409 -23.24 12.00 -19.38
N ILE A 410 -22.11 12.56 -19.74
CA ILE A 410 -20.84 12.44 -18.99
C ILE A 410 -20.99 13.12 -17.64
N GLY A 411 -21.51 14.36 -17.61
CA GLY A 411 -21.71 15.10 -16.37
C GLY A 411 -22.72 14.43 -15.43
N ARG A 412 -23.82 13.90 -15.98
CA ARG A 412 -24.80 13.13 -15.22
C ARG A 412 -24.18 11.88 -14.63
N HIS A 413 -23.52 11.05 -15.44
CA HIS A 413 -22.90 9.82 -14.98
C HIS A 413 -21.86 10.08 -13.87
N PHE A 414 -21.05 11.13 -14.01
CA PHE A 414 -20.08 11.49 -12.97
C PHE A 414 -20.73 11.88 -11.65
N LYS A 415 -21.81 12.66 -11.70
CA LYS A 415 -22.56 13.05 -10.51
C LYS A 415 -23.21 11.83 -9.85
N GLU A 416 -23.90 10.99 -10.61
CA GLU A 416 -24.57 9.79 -10.13
C GLU A 416 -23.59 8.78 -9.54
N LEU A 417 -22.42 8.58 -10.18
CA LEU A 417 -21.37 7.73 -9.63
C LEU A 417 -20.96 8.14 -8.20
N GLN A 418 -20.92 9.45 -7.92
CA GLN A 418 -20.60 9.93 -6.57
C GLN A 418 -21.75 9.67 -5.60
N PHE A 419 -22.94 10.15 -5.90
CA PHE A 419 -24.06 10.08 -4.97
C PHE A 419 -24.54 8.66 -4.74
N GLU A 420 -24.68 7.85 -5.79
CA GLU A 420 -25.21 6.48 -5.67
C GLU A 420 -24.22 5.49 -5.01
N ASN A 421 -22.95 5.84 -4.93
CA ASN A 421 -21.98 5.02 -4.22
C ASN A 421 -21.59 5.57 -2.84
N LEU A 422 -22.12 6.72 -2.43
CA LEU A 422 -21.91 7.27 -1.09
C LEU A 422 -23.23 7.36 -0.30
N LEU A 423 -24.29 7.90 -0.91
CA LEU A 423 -25.55 8.22 -0.27
C LEU A 423 -26.72 7.80 -1.18
N ASN A 424 -26.86 6.50 -1.43
CA ASN A 424 -27.86 5.96 -2.37
C ASN A 424 -29.25 5.88 -1.73
N THR A 425 -29.44 4.89 -0.89
CA THR A 425 -30.66 4.60 -0.14
C THR A 425 -30.34 4.54 1.36
N PRO A 426 -31.34 4.66 2.26
CA PRO A 426 -31.11 4.51 3.69
C PRO A 426 -30.42 3.19 4.07
N GLY A 427 -30.80 2.07 3.43
CA GLY A 427 -30.21 0.76 3.69
C GLY A 427 -28.75 0.68 3.22
N TYR A 428 -28.47 1.18 2.01
CA TYR A 428 -27.10 1.25 1.46
C TYR A 428 -26.20 2.10 2.35
N THR A 429 -26.64 3.30 2.71
CA THR A 429 -25.86 4.25 3.52
C THR A 429 -25.61 3.72 4.93
N ALA A 430 -26.59 3.04 5.52
CA ALA A 430 -26.42 2.37 6.80
C ALA A 430 -25.37 1.24 6.70
N ASN A 431 -25.41 0.41 5.66
CA ASN A 431 -24.40 -0.62 5.41
C ASN A 431 -23.00 -0.01 5.16
N LEU A 432 -22.91 1.14 4.51
CA LEU A 432 -21.64 1.85 4.35
C LEU A 432 -21.08 2.31 5.69
N LEU A 433 -21.89 2.93 6.55
CA LEU A 433 -21.44 3.36 7.89
C LEU A 433 -21.12 2.16 8.81
N ALA A 434 -21.76 1.02 8.62
CA ALA A 434 -21.42 -0.21 9.33
C ALA A 434 -19.99 -0.70 9.06
N LEU A 435 -19.37 -0.35 7.91
CA LEU A 435 -17.96 -0.62 7.66
C LEU A 435 -17.07 0.08 8.71
N PHE A 436 -17.37 1.35 9.01
CA PHE A 436 -16.62 2.10 10.01
C PHE A 436 -16.85 1.60 11.44
N GLN A 437 -18.01 1.04 11.73
CA GLN A 437 -18.27 0.42 13.03
C GLN A 437 -17.49 -0.89 13.23
N ARG A 438 -17.28 -1.65 12.16
CA ARG A 438 -16.54 -2.93 12.20
C ARG A 438 -15.04 -2.76 12.10
N GLU A 439 -14.58 -1.76 11.32
CA GLU A 439 -13.16 -1.56 11.00
C GLU A 439 -12.65 -0.25 11.59
N ALA A 440 -12.10 -0.32 12.81
CA ALA A 440 -11.56 0.87 13.49
C ALA A 440 -10.45 1.58 12.68
N GLY A 441 -9.66 0.82 11.91
CA GLY A 441 -8.61 1.33 11.01
C GLY A 441 -9.10 1.81 9.64
N LEU A 442 -10.42 1.75 9.35
CA LEU A 442 -10.96 2.31 8.10
C LEU A 442 -11.01 3.84 8.20
N GLY A 443 -10.22 4.51 7.38
CA GLY A 443 -10.14 5.96 7.36
C GLY A 443 -11.10 6.62 6.39
N LEU A 444 -11.22 6.05 5.18
CA LEU A 444 -11.96 6.66 4.07
C LEU A 444 -12.72 5.62 3.25
N VAL A 445 -13.90 6.01 2.77
CA VAL A 445 -14.61 5.31 1.70
C VAL A 445 -15.01 6.29 0.59
N TYR A 446 -14.86 5.86 -0.67
CA TYR A 446 -15.20 6.64 -1.85
C TYR A 446 -15.42 5.72 -3.05
N PRO A 447 -16.12 6.18 -4.11
CA PRO A 447 -16.26 5.39 -5.33
C PRO A 447 -14.91 5.09 -5.99
N PRO A 448 -14.77 3.96 -6.69
CA PRO A 448 -13.56 3.68 -7.47
C PRO A 448 -13.39 4.69 -8.62
N LEU A 449 -12.23 4.62 -9.27
CA LEU A 449 -11.89 5.48 -10.38
C LEU A 449 -12.94 5.42 -11.50
N ILE A 450 -13.53 6.58 -11.83
CA ILE A 450 -14.44 6.70 -12.97
C ILE A 450 -13.71 6.35 -14.27
N HIS A 451 -14.28 5.50 -15.10
CA HIS A 451 -13.68 5.09 -16.36
C HIS A 451 -14.62 5.24 -17.57
N ILE A 452 -15.93 5.32 -17.34
CA ILE A 452 -16.92 5.56 -18.39
C ILE A 452 -17.03 7.08 -18.59
N GLY A 453 -16.86 7.54 -19.80
CA GLY A 453 -16.91 8.95 -20.17
C GLY A 453 -15.64 9.76 -19.90
N TYR A 454 -14.68 9.23 -19.12
CA TYR A 454 -13.41 9.90 -18.82
C TYR A 454 -12.22 8.98 -19.12
N PRO A 455 -11.16 9.49 -19.78
CA PRO A 455 -9.97 8.72 -20.14
C PRO A 455 -9.01 8.60 -18.93
N THR A 456 -9.50 8.11 -17.80
CA THR A 456 -8.75 8.03 -16.54
C THR A 456 -7.85 6.81 -16.47
N MET A 457 -8.24 5.69 -17.10
CA MET A 457 -7.48 4.45 -17.06
C MET A 457 -6.08 4.63 -17.61
N GLY A 458 -5.08 4.27 -16.80
CA GLY A 458 -3.66 4.45 -17.14
C GLY A 458 -3.16 5.89 -17.14
N ARG A 459 -3.97 6.89 -16.71
CA ARG A 459 -3.63 8.31 -16.85
C ARG A 459 -4.10 9.20 -15.70
N ALA A 460 -4.69 8.67 -14.65
CA ALA A 460 -5.40 9.49 -13.66
C ALA A 460 -4.49 10.38 -12.79
N TRP A 461 -3.19 10.22 -12.86
CA TRP A 461 -2.28 11.25 -12.36
C TRP A 461 -2.31 12.53 -13.21
N TRP A 462 -2.55 12.44 -14.51
CA TRP A 462 -2.39 13.56 -15.47
C TRP A 462 -1.09 14.33 -15.21
N SER A 463 -1.16 15.64 -14.99
CA SER A 463 0.02 16.47 -14.66
C SER A 463 0.21 16.70 -13.15
N ASN A 464 -0.55 16.00 -12.28
CA ASN A 464 -0.56 16.27 -10.84
C ASN A 464 0.58 15.58 -10.07
N LYS A 465 1.16 14.45 -10.55
CA LYS A 465 2.14 13.65 -9.80
C LYS A 465 3.34 14.47 -9.29
N PRO A 466 4.02 15.33 -10.10
CA PRO A 466 5.16 16.08 -9.61
C PRO A 466 4.82 17.09 -8.51
N GLY A 467 3.65 17.76 -8.62
CA GLY A 467 3.17 18.66 -7.56
C GLY A 467 2.72 17.91 -6.31
N PHE A 468 2.16 16.72 -6.50
CA PHE A 468 1.78 15.83 -5.41
C PHE A 468 3.00 15.37 -4.60
N GLU A 469 4.08 14.94 -5.24
CA GLU A 469 5.33 14.50 -4.59
C GLU A 469 5.90 15.61 -3.68
N VAL A 470 5.95 16.84 -4.19
CA VAL A 470 6.42 18.01 -3.40
C VAL A 470 5.51 18.28 -2.20
N LEU A 471 4.20 18.18 -2.40
CA LEU A 471 3.24 18.45 -1.33
C LEU A 471 3.20 17.32 -0.30
N ALA A 472 3.29 16.07 -0.73
CA ALA A 472 3.36 14.91 0.15
C ALA A 472 4.57 14.98 1.08
N ASP A 473 5.75 15.31 0.55
CA ASP A 473 6.96 15.53 1.36
C ASP A 473 6.77 16.64 2.39
N LYS A 474 6.16 17.77 1.98
CA LYS A 474 5.86 18.90 2.87
C LYS A 474 4.90 18.53 4.00
N LEU A 475 3.94 17.64 3.75
CA LEU A 475 2.97 17.16 4.75
C LEU A 475 3.49 15.96 5.55
N GLY A 476 4.71 15.49 5.29
CA GLY A 476 5.29 14.33 5.96
C GLY A 476 4.70 12.99 5.51
N ILE A 477 4.04 12.94 4.35
CA ILE A 477 3.45 11.72 3.78
C ILE A 477 4.52 10.94 3.04
N ARG A 478 4.81 9.73 3.49
CA ARG A 478 5.85 8.83 2.98
C ARG A 478 5.28 7.53 2.40
N VAL A 479 3.97 7.38 2.36
CA VAL A 479 3.30 6.24 1.72
C VAL A 479 3.78 6.13 0.26
N PRO A 480 4.18 4.95 -0.20
CA PRO A 480 4.61 4.77 -1.58
C PRO A 480 3.50 5.17 -2.57
N LEU A 481 3.90 5.82 -3.65
CA LEU A 481 2.94 6.31 -4.64
C LEU A 481 2.62 5.24 -5.68
N ASP A 482 1.37 5.17 -6.05
CA ASP A 482 0.93 4.41 -7.22
C ASP A 482 1.61 4.93 -8.49
N ASP A 483 2.12 4.03 -9.33
CA ASP A 483 2.90 4.44 -10.50
C ASP A 483 2.03 5.02 -11.62
N ILE A 484 0.91 4.36 -11.94
CA ILE A 484 0.11 4.61 -13.14
C ILE A 484 -1.06 5.55 -12.86
N SER A 485 -1.86 5.22 -11.85
CA SER A 485 -3.03 6.00 -11.45
C SER A 485 -3.23 5.91 -9.95
N PRO A 486 -3.37 7.03 -9.23
CA PRO A 486 -3.53 7.00 -7.78
C PRO A 486 -4.88 6.42 -7.38
N LEU A 487 -4.94 5.77 -6.23
CA LEU A 487 -6.20 5.53 -5.55
C LEU A 487 -6.63 6.82 -4.86
N ALA A 488 -7.77 7.39 -5.26
CA ALA A 488 -8.20 8.70 -4.77
C ALA A 488 -9.71 8.91 -4.95
N PRO A 489 -10.34 9.78 -4.14
CA PRO A 489 -11.73 10.17 -4.31
C PRO A 489 -11.88 11.15 -5.49
N TYR A 490 -11.89 10.63 -6.72
CA TYR A 490 -12.12 11.44 -7.92
C TYR A 490 -13.50 12.08 -7.89
N GLY A 491 -13.56 13.39 -8.10
CA GLY A 491 -14.78 14.15 -7.87
C GLY A 491 -14.86 14.69 -6.44
N SER A 492 -13.87 14.41 -5.61
CA SER A 492 -13.67 15.05 -4.32
C SER A 492 -14.78 14.83 -3.26
N MET A 493 -15.64 13.82 -3.46
CA MET A 493 -16.64 13.41 -2.49
C MET A 493 -16.22 12.10 -1.83
N PHE A 494 -16.38 12.00 -0.52
CA PHE A 494 -16.03 10.82 0.27
C PHE A 494 -16.72 10.85 1.64
N ILE A 495 -16.70 9.72 2.31
CA ILE A 495 -17.05 9.59 3.73
C ILE A 495 -15.79 9.10 4.45
N GLY A 496 -15.45 9.69 5.59
CA GLY A 496 -14.24 9.31 6.30
C GLY A 496 -14.16 9.79 7.74
N ARG A 497 -13.12 9.33 8.43
CA ARG A 497 -12.78 9.82 9.77
C ARG A 497 -12.03 11.15 9.66
N PRO A 498 -12.40 12.19 10.40
CA PRO A 498 -11.61 13.43 10.44
C PRO A 498 -10.14 13.17 10.81
N GLU A 499 -9.87 12.22 11.72
CA GLU A 499 -8.52 11.83 12.14
C GLU A 499 -7.64 11.34 10.99
N ALA A 500 -8.22 10.61 10.03
CA ALA A 500 -7.50 10.10 8.85
C ALA A 500 -7.04 11.23 7.91
N LEU A 501 -7.65 12.41 8.01
CA LEU A 501 -7.32 13.58 7.21
C LEU A 501 -6.42 14.60 7.94
N ARG A 502 -6.02 14.31 9.19
CA ARG A 502 -5.36 15.25 10.08
C ARG A 502 -4.14 15.93 9.44
N LEU A 503 -3.28 15.19 8.73
CA LEU A 503 -2.12 15.77 8.05
C LEU A 503 -2.49 16.85 7.02
N MET A 504 -3.64 16.71 6.36
CA MET A 504 -4.14 17.70 5.43
C MET A 504 -4.80 18.88 6.14
N VAL A 505 -5.53 18.63 7.22
CA VAL A 505 -6.35 19.64 7.92
C VAL A 505 -5.52 20.49 8.88
N GLU A 506 -4.52 19.91 9.53
CA GLU A 506 -3.60 20.65 10.43
C GLU A 506 -2.72 21.64 9.66
N HIS A 507 -2.44 21.38 8.38
CA HIS A 507 -1.71 22.33 7.55
C HIS A 507 -2.50 23.64 7.37
N GLU A 508 -1.86 24.78 7.62
CA GLU A 508 -2.49 26.09 7.49
C GLU A 508 -2.57 26.54 6.03
N TRP A 509 -3.68 26.16 5.39
CA TRP A 509 -3.99 26.58 4.03
C TRP A 509 -4.45 28.03 3.98
N ARG A 510 -4.16 28.71 2.84
CA ARG A 510 -4.65 30.06 2.54
C ARG A 510 -5.25 30.08 1.15
N TYR A 511 -6.30 30.86 0.94
CA TYR A 511 -7.01 30.96 -0.35
C TYR A 511 -6.09 31.35 -1.50
N GLU A 512 -5.12 32.25 -1.26
CA GLU A 512 -4.17 32.73 -2.27
C GLU A 512 -3.30 31.61 -2.86
N GLN A 513 -3.09 30.52 -2.13
CA GLN A 513 -2.31 29.37 -2.59
C GLN A 513 -3.02 28.61 -3.72
N PHE A 514 -4.35 28.74 -3.83
CA PHE A 514 -5.14 28.11 -4.89
C PHE A 514 -5.11 28.89 -6.21
N GLY A 515 -4.68 30.16 -6.22
CA GLY A 515 -4.31 30.92 -7.41
C GLY A 515 -5.46 31.36 -8.32
N GLY A 516 -6.69 31.42 -7.82
CA GLY A 516 -7.85 31.91 -8.54
C GLY A 516 -8.36 30.95 -9.64
N ARG A 517 -9.30 31.50 -10.46
CA ARG A 517 -10.03 30.68 -11.46
C ARG A 517 -9.13 30.00 -12.50
N ASP A 518 -8.09 30.71 -12.97
CA ASP A 518 -7.21 30.22 -14.03
C ASP A 518 -6.24 29.12 -13.54
N ALA A 519 -6.02 29.02 -12.23
CA ALA A 519 -5.21 27.99 -11.61
C ALA A 519 -5.99 26.68 -11.34
N TYR A 520 -7.32 26.68 -11.51
CA TYR A 520 -8.14 25.47 -11.39
C TYR A 520 -8.03 24.62 -12.66
N ARG A 521 -6.92 23.90 -12.75
CA ARG A 521 -6.57 23.03 -13.88
C ARG A 521 -5.66 21.89 -13.36
N ASP A 522 -5.47 20.86 -14.18
CA ASP A 522 -4.50 19.82 -13.87
C ASP A 522 -3.11 20.38 -13.55
N GLY A 523 -2.53 19.91 -12.45
CA GLY A 523 -1.30 20.43 -11.86
C GLY A 523 -1.54 21.60 -10.88
N GLY A 524 -2.77 22.09 -10.76
CA GLY A 524 -3.14 23.09 -9.74
C GLY A 524 -3.40 22.45 -8.37
N LEU A 525 -3.27 23.26 -7.31
CA LEU A 525 -3.34 22.77 -5.92
C LEU A 525 -4.62 22.00 -5.61
N ALA A 526 -5.78 22.46 -6.08
CA ALA A 526 -7.06 21.77 -5.83
C ALA A 526 -7.09 20.35 -6.39
N HIS A 527 -6.57 20.13 -7.61
CA HIS A 527 -6.49 18.78 -8.20
C HIS A 527 -5.43 17.90 -7.57
N ILE A 528 -4.34 18.48 -7.06
CA ILE A 528 -3.33 17.75 -6.26
C ILE A 528 -3.95 17.27 -4.95
N LEU A 529 -4.67 18.15 -4.25
CA LEU A 529 -5.34 17.85 -2.99
C LEU A 529 -6.47 16.82 -3.12
N GLU A 530 -7.17 16.78 -4.26
CA GLU A 530 -8.16 15.73 -4.56
C GLU A 530 -7.57 14.31 -4.52
N ARG A 531 -6.28 14.17 -4.84
CA ARG A 531 -5.58 12.87 -4.88
C ARG A 531 -4.91 12.48 -3.56
N MET A 532 -4.89 13.40 -2.58
CA MET A 532 -4.11 13.22 -1.37
C MET A 532 -4.77 12.39 -0.25
N PRO A 533 -6.11 12.34 -0.10
CA PRO A 533 -6.75 11.77 1.10
C PRO A 533 -6.31 10.36 1.45
N ALA A 534 -6.25 9.44 0.45
CA ALA A 534 -5.86 8.04 0.70
C ALA A 534 -4.43 7.90 1.22
N TYR A 535 -3.51 8.73 0.71
CA TYR A 535 -2.10 8.72 1.14
C TYR A 535 -1.92 9.37 2.51
N ALA A 536 -2.66 10.45 2.80
CA ALA A 536 -2.65 11.08 4.11
C ALA A 536 -3.20 10.13 5.19
N ALA A 537 -4.31 9.46 4.89
CA ALA A 537 -4.89 8.42 5.75
C ALA A 537 -3.91 7.27 5.96
N GLY A 538 -3.29 6.77 4.87
CA GLY A 538 -2.30 5.70 4.91
C GLY A 538 -1.10 6.03 5.81
N GLU A 539 -0.55 7.25 5.74
CA GLU A 539 0.57 7.68 6.60
C GLU A 539 0.24 7.58 8.09
N LEU A 540 -1.03 7.79 8.44
CA LEU A 540 -1.54 7.67 9.81
C LEU A 540 -1.98 6.24 10.17
N GLY A 541 -1.80 5.26 9.28
CA GLY A 541 -2.18 3.86 9.50
C GLY A 541 -3.65 3.55 9.21
N PHE A 542 -4.39 4.47 8.60
CA PHE A 542 -5.77 4.22 8.17
C PHE A 542 -5.81 3.71 6.73
N HIS A 543 -6.44 2.58 6.49
CA HIS A 543 -6.70 2.10 5.14
C HIS A 543 -7.94 2.75 4.52
N SER A 544 -8.03 2.68 3.21
CA SER A 544 -9.18 3.16 2.43
C SER A 544 -9.90 2.00 1.77
N ARG A 545 -11.24 2.09 1.63
CA ARG A 545 -12.03 1.17 0.82
C ARG A 545 -12.69 1.92 -0.34
N THR A 546 -12.75 1.28 -1.49
CA THR A 546 -13.67 1.72 -2.53
C THR A 546 -15.02 1.04 -2.35
N VAL A 547 -16.10 1.77 -2.69
CA VAL A 547 -17.49 1.28 -2.50
C VAL A 547 -18.31 1.47 -3.76
N LEU A 548 -19.14 0.49 -4.08
CA LEU A 548 -20.08 0.50 -5.19
C LEU A 548 -21.45 -0.03 -4.74
N SER A 549 -22.49 0.53 -5.31
CA SER A 549 -23.81 -0.10 -5.31
C SER A 549 -23.82 -1.29 -6.28
N ALA A 550 -24.76 -2.22 -6.12
CA ALA A 550 -24.90 -3.37 -7.01
C ALA A 550 -25.13 -2.94 -8.46
N GLU A 551 -25.91 -1.87 -8.67
CA GLU A 551 -26.17 -1.31 -10.00
C GLU A 551 -24.90 -0.75 -10.64
N GLN A 552 -24.17 0.11 -9.93
CA GLN A 552 -22.93 0.72 -10.43
C GLN A 552 -21.84 -0.33 -10.65
N MET A 553 -21.78 -1.38 -9.83
CA MET A 553 -20.89 -2.51 -10.06
C MET A 553 -21.23 -3.24 -11.35
N SER A 554 -22.52 -3.50 -11.61
CA SER A 554 -23.01 -4.15 -12.84
C SER A 554 -22.61 -3.35 -14.10
N ILE A 555 -22.85 -2.03 -14.09
CA ILE A 555 -22.47 -1.12 -15.19
C ILE A 555 -20.95 -1.10 -15.40
N SER A 556 -20.21 -0.97 -14.32
CA SER A 556 -18.75 -0.89 -14.36
C SER A 556 -18.12 -2.20 -14.84
N HIS A 557 -18.55 -3.34 -14.29
CA HIS A 557 -17.96 -4.65 -14.59
C HIS A 557 -18.12 -5.03 -16.07
N THR A 558 -19.35 -4.91 -16.59
CA THR A 558 -19.60 -5.23 -18.01
C THR A 558 -18.82 -4.33 -18.96
N SER A 559 -18.65 -3.05 -18.62
CA SER A 559 -17.83 -2.13 -19.40
C SER A 559 -16.34 -2.49 -19.33
N PHE A 560 -15.83 -2.85 -18.15
CA PHE A 560 -14.44 -3.30 -17.99
C PHE A 560 -14.17 -4.59 -18.73
N GLU A 561 -15.02 -5.58 -18.59
CA GLU A 561 -14.89 -6.87 -19.28
C GLU A 561 -14.77 -6.66 -20.79
N PHE A 562 -15.74 -5.95 -21.40
CA PHE A 562 -15.72 -5.70 -22.83
C PHE A 562 -14.46 -4.95 -23.28
N ASN A 563 -14.13 -3.83 -22.62
CA ASN A 563 -12.98 -3.02 -23.01
C ASN A 563 -11.66 -3.76 -22.79
N PHE A 564 -11.57 -4.57 -21.74
CA PHE A 564 -10.37 -5.35 -21.44
C PHE A 564 -10.19 -6.50 -22.45
N ASP A 565 -11.27 -7.17 -22.87
CA ASP A 565 -11.26 -8.20 -23.90
C ASP A 565 -10.75 -7.63 -25.23
N GLU A 566 -11.30 -6.50 -25.68
CA GLU A 566 -10.85 -5.79 -26.89
C GLU A 566 -9.36 -5.39 -26.84
N LEU A 567 -8.88 -4.93 -25.70
CA LEU A 567 -7.47 -4.58 -25.52
C LEU A 567 -6.58 -5.82 -25.50
N SER A 568 -7.01 -6.88 -24.83
CA SER A 568 -6.26 -8.14 -24.70
C SER A 568 -6.15 -8.89 -26.00
N ALA A 569 -7.16 -8.83 -26.87
CA ALA A 569 -7.15 -9.47 -28.18
C ALA A 569 -6.00 -9.01 -29.12
N THR A 570 -5.40 -7.86 -28.83
CA THR A 570 -4.31 -7.29 -29.65
C THR A 570 -2.91 -7.78 -29.26
N ILE A 571 -2.76 -8.44 -28.11
CA ILE A 571 -1.47 -8.89 -27.57
C ILE A 571 -1.58 -10.37 -27.21
N PRO A 572 -0.70 -11.25 -27.71
CA PRO A 572 -0.75 -12.67 -27.38
C PRO A 572 -0.32 -12.93 -25.93
N GLY A 573 -0.76 -14.04 -25.35
CA GLY A 573 -0.43 -14.48 -24.01
C GLY A 573 -1.54 -14.21 -22.99
N ALA A 574 -1.36 -14.68 -21.77
CA ALA A 574 -2.24 -14.38 -20.65
C ALA A 574 -2.04 -12.93 -20.16
N THR A 575 -2.96 -12.42 -19.35
CA THR A 575 -2.97 -11.02 -18.89
C THR A 575 -1.65 -10.59 -18.27
N TYR A 576 -1.03 -11.46 -17.48
CA TYR A 576 0.26 -11.17 -16.86
C TYR A 576 1.36 -10.90 -17.91
N GLU A 577 1.51 -11.80 -18.89
CA GLU A 577 2.51 -11.64 -19.96
C GLU A 577 2.22 -10.41 -20.82
N GLN A 578 0.94 -10.14 -21.10
CA GLN A 578 0.52 -8.95 -21.86
C GLN A 578 0.93 -7.66 -21.16
N ILE A 579 0.70 -7.58 -19.84
CA ILE A 579 1.07 -6.42 -19.02
C ILE A 579 2.58 -6.26 -18.97
N GLU A 580 3.33 -7.35 -18.77
CA GLU A 580 4.81 -7.30 -18.78
C GLU A 580 5.35 -6.88 -20.14
N PHE A 581 4.79 -7.41 -21.24
CA PHE A 581 5.14 -6.97 -22.59
C PHE A 581 4.91 -5.46 -22.78
N LEU A 582 3.75 -4.95 -22.35
CA LEU A 582 3.42 -3.52 -22.45
C LEU A 582 4.35 -2.65 -21.60
N ARG A 583 4.71 -3.10 -20.40
CA ARG A 583 5.69 -2.42 -19.54
C ARG A 583 7.06 -2.33 -20.20
N LEU A 584 7.54 -3.42 -20.79
CA LEU A 584 8.80 -3.47 -21.53
C LEU A 584 8.76 -2.61 -22.80
N ALA A 585 7.69 -2.71 -23.57
CA ALA A 585 7.48 -1.90 -24.78
C ALA A 585 7.39 -0.41 -24.44
N GLY A 586 6.77 -0.07 -23.30
CA GLY A 586 6.54 1.30 -22.85
C GLY A 586 5.58 2.06 -23.77
N PRO A 587 5.47 3.41 -23.62
CA PRO A 587 4.49 4.19 -24.35
C PRO A 587 4.56 3.99 -25.86
N MET A 588 3.41 3.70 -26.50
CA MET A 588 3.27 3.45 -27.94
C MET A 588 3.54 4.71 -28.78
N GLY A 589 3.49 5.90 -28.19
CA GLY A 589 3.73 7.15 -28.89
C GLY A 589 2.59 7.54 -29.84
N SER A 590 2.95 8.14 -30.98
CA SER A 590 1.99 8.63 -31.99
C SER A 590 1.89 7.72 -33.22
N GLY A 591 2.46 6.50 -33.16
CA GLY A 591 2.48 5.55 -34.30
C GLY A 591 3.45 5.91 -35.42
N ARG A 592 4.41 6.81 -35.16
CA ARG A 592 5.45 7.15 -36.15
C ARG A 592 6.56 6.09 -36.12
N LEU A 593 7.26 5.93 -37.23
CA LEU A 593 8.38 4.96 -37.34
C LEU A 593 9.38 5.03 -36.17
N ARG A 594 9.69 6.23 -35.71
CA ARG A 594 10.56 6.45 -34.55
C ARG A 594 10.01 5.87 -33.24
N ASP A 595 8.69 5.79 -33.10
CA ASP A 595 8.05 5.24 -31.91
C ASP A 595 8.17 3.71 -31.91
N PHE A 596 7.97 3.09 -33.07
CA PHE A 596 8.23 1.65 -33.27
C PHE A 596 9.71 1.30 -33.09
N ALA A 597 10.64 2.12 -33.61
CA ALA A 597 12.07 1.91 -33.38
C ALA A 597 12.43 1.97 -31.90
N ARG A 598 11.79 2.86 -31.12
CA ARG A 598 11.99 2.92 -29.66
C ARG A 598 11.46 1.69 -28.94
N ILE A 599 10.28 1.19 -29.33
CA ILE A 599 9.70 -0.05 -28.79
C ILE A 599 10.65 -1.22 -29.07
N TYR A 600 11.07 -1.38 -30.33
CA TYR A 600 12.03 -2.40 -30.73
C TYR A 600 13.32 -2.36 -29.88
N MET A 601 13.90 -1.17 -29.68
CA MET A 601 15.10 -1.01 -28.88
C MET A 601 14.91 -1.33 -27.39
N ARG A 602 13.72 -1.09 -26.83
CA ARG A 602 13.41 -1.47 -25.45
C ARG A 602 13.25 -2.99 -25.29
N LEU A 603 12.57 -3.63 -26.24
CA LEU A 603 12.30 -5.06 -26.18
C LEU A 603 13.56 -5.91 -26.44
N HIS A 604 14.36 -5.54 -27.44
CA HIS A 604 15.47 -6.37 -27.91
C HIS A 604 16.85 -5.87 -27.49
N HIS A 605 17.00 -4.58 -27.18
CA HIS A 605 18.27 -3.95 -26.82
C HIS A 605 18.14 -3.01 -25.62
N PRO A 606 17.64 -3.47 -24.44
CA PRO A 606 17.32 -2.60 -23.31
C PRO A 606 18.52 -1.78 -22.82
N GLY A 607 19.71 -2.37 -22.77
CA GLY A 607 20.92 -1.67 -22.34
C GLY A 607 21.34 -0.55 -23.31
N THR A 608 21.26 -0.78 -24.62
CA THR A 608 21.55 0.23 -25.65
C THR A 608 20.47 1.31 -25.68
N GLY A 609 19.20 0.92 -25.55
CA GLY A 609 18.06 1.84 -25.47
C GLY A 609 18.18 2.78 -24.26
N ALA A 610 18.61 2.28 -23.10
CA ALA A 610 18.85 3.08 -21.89
C ALA A 610 20.01 4.08 -22.07
N ARG A 611 21.12 3.65 -22.68
CA ARG A 611 22.27 4.53 -23.00
C ARG A 611 21.89 5.66 -23.96
N LEU A 612 21.14 5.34 -25.03
CA LEU A 612 20.64 6.33 -25.99
C LEU A 612 19.69 7.34 -25.34
N ARG A 613 18.82 6.87 -24.43
CA ARG A 613 17.92 7.76 -23.68
C ARG A 613 18.70 8.74 -22.82
N ARG A 614 19.65 8.25 -22.00
CA ARG A 614 20.52 9.10 -21.18
C ARG A 614 21.30 10.12 -22.04
N ALA A 615 21.84 9.71 -23.17
CA ALA A 615 22.55 10.62 -24.07
C ALA A 615 21.65 11.72 -24.68
N THR A 616 20.34 11.46 -24.84
CA THR A 616 19.37 12.39 -25.38
C THR A 616 18.61 13.20 -24.33
N GLU A 617 18.88 13.00 -23.03
CA GLU A 617 18.33 13.81 -21.95
C GLU A 617 18.62 15.31 -22.14
N PRO A 618 17.70 16.19 -21.75
CA PRO A 618 17.80 17.64 -22.00
C PRO A 618 19.13 18.27 -21.52
N ASP A 619 19.72 17.71 -20.49
CA ASP A 619 20.94 18.23 -19.87
C ASP A 619 22.24 17.63 -20.43
N GLN A 620 22.12 16.62 -21.28
CA GLN A 620 23.24 16.01 -21.97
C GLN A 620 23.60 16.76 -23.27
N PRO A 621 24.87 16.67 -23.74
CA PRO A 621 25.31 17.40 -24.94
C PRO A 621 24.45 17.13 -26.18
N VAL A 622 24.09 15.88 -26.42
CA VAL A 622 23.23 15.46 -27.54
C VAL A 622 21.80 15.99 -27.37
N GLY A 623 21.23 15.92 -26.17
CA GLY A 623 19.91 16.46 -25.87
C GLY A 623 19.85 17.97 -26.04
N ARG A 624 20.91 18.70 -25.65
CA ARG A 624 21.04 20.16 -25.89
C ARG A 624 21.10 20.48 -27.38
N LEU A 625 21.82 19.68 -28.17
CA LEU A 625 21.88 19.85 -29.63
C LEU A 625 20.52 19.60 -30.28
N TRP A 626 19.82 18.52 -29.89
CA TRP A 626 18.49 18.19 -30.38
C TRP A 626 17.44 19.25 -30.04
N ARG A 627 17.51 19.84 -28.86
CA ARG A 627 16.64 20.95 -28.46
C ARG A 627 16.86 22.20 -29.33
N ARG A 628 18.11 22.51 -29.67
CA ARG A 628 18.48 23.61 -30.58
C ARG A 628 17.92 23.41 -31.97
N ILE A 629 17.96 22.20 -32.49
CA ILE A 629 17.45 21.84 -33.82
C ILE A 629 15.91 21.88 -33.86
N ARG A 630 15.24 21.42 -32.79
CA ARG A 630 13.77 21.37 -32.74
C ARG A 630 13.10 22.72 -32.50
N HIS A 631 13.79 23.63 -31.82
CA HIS A 631 13.27 24.95 -31.45
C HIS A 631 14.23 26.07 -31.85
N PRO A 632 14.46 26.27 -33.16
CA PRO A 632 15.46 27.24 -33.63
C PRO A 632 15.13 28.67 -33.21
N ARG A 633 13.82 29.06 -33.15
CA ARG A 633 13.39 30.41 -32.74
C ARG A 633 13.70 30.70 -31.27
N THR A 634 13.46 29.73 -30.36
CA THR A 634 13.80 29.88 -28.92
C THR A 634 15.31 29.90 -28.69
N THR A 635 16.06 29.15 -29.49
CA THR A 635 17.51 29.13 -29.44
C THR A 635 18.13 30.46 -29.88
N LEU A 636 17.61 31.06 -30.96
CA LEU A 636 18.02 32.38 -31.44
C LEU A 636 17.68 33.50 -30.41
N LEU A 637 16.48 33.46 -29.82
CA LEU A 637 16.08 34.42 -28.76
C LEU A 637 16.98 34.30 -27.50
N ASN A 638 17.38 33.12 -27.12
CA ASN A 638 18.27 32.93 -25.98
C ASN A 638 19.74 33.31 -26.30
N MET A 639 20.17 33.13 -27.54
CA MET A 639 21.50 33.64 -28.00
C MET A 639 21.55 35.15 -28.04
N THR A 640 20.52 35.82 -28.55
CA THR A 640 20.45 37.29 -28.58
C THR A 640 20.34 37.90 -27.18
N ARG A 641 19.66 37.23 -26.23
CA ARG A 641 19.66 37.66 -24.82
C ARG A 641 21.01 37.50 -24.11
N ARG A 642 21.81 36.50 -24.49
CA ARG A 642 23.17 36.30 -23.94
C ARG A 642 24.17 37.30 -24.51
N ILE A 643 24.03 37.69 -25.77
CA ILE A 643 24.89 38.70 -26.41
C ILE A 643 24.59 40.12 -25.86
N ARG A 644 23.33 40.41 -25.45
CA ARG A 644 22.97 41.68 -24.80
C ARG A 644 23.33 41.79 -23.31
N ARG A 645 23.81 40.71 -22.68
CA ARG A 645 24.26 40.65 -21.27
C ARG A 645 25.78 40.55 -21.11
N ARG A 646 26.53 40.51 -22.19
CA ARG A 646 27.95 40.76 -22.29
C ARG A 646 28.23 42.11 -22.93
#